data_c20467e635f2982a901917893005cddb
#
_entry.id   c20467e635f2982a901917893005cddb
#
_cell.length_a   1.000
_cell.length_b   1.000
_cell.length_c   1.000
_cell.angle_alpha   90.00
_cell.angle_beta   90.00
_cell.angle_gamma   90.00
#
_symmetry.space_group_name_H-M   'P 1'
#
loop_
_entity.id
_entity.type
_entity.pdbx_description
1 polymer ?
#
loop_
_entity_poly.entity_id
_entity_poly.type
_entity_poly.pdbx_seq_one_letter_code
_entity_poly.pdbx_strand_id
1 'polypeptide(L)'
;MRSRPRALTAAALAAALALGLAPAADAARPDHGPPPAHAARQDPARDATPAPDPRATATPSSYANVLDLQGVPTAAQPSEFNPVNVFADRGAWHAYALPKAEDPATYGGFTGPLHIAQEYPWWLSRSFSRIRLTEAGKALDLGAGGAPRLTSLPGALRQTYRLDGLRLTLDLRFATDRTALVRARIHNTGRAPRTLGAAWTGTLLRPDAPPQRDAPALAATARGVAVGFARVREKWDYLTAGTERFEVTHRAPVRTSVTGDTYRSDLTAPLTLAPGAARSLDWTESYTFTAAERTREAAAVRRVLAHAAANARAGEARWRGYVADVTRGVPADRRRLAVKSLETLVTNWRSAAGRIRHDAISPSISYKWFTGGIWAWDTWKQAVGTARFDPRLAQSQIRAMFDHQIRPTSATRPQDAGMIPDAVFYNDQADGGGNWNERNSKPPLAAWAVWEVYRRGGDRAFLREMYPKLAAYQAWWYRNRDHDRDGLAEYGATVDPANDSAEERRLAAAWESGMDNAPRFDAALGTSVVTNRDASGTVTGYSLTQESVDLNAYLAADQDHLADIARATGDRAGERRWRDRAEATHRAVRTRMYDPGDGWFHDIALDGGRRLTARGRGIEGAIPLWTGTASRAQAAAVRDRLTDPREFATPVPFSTVARSSPYFAPQRYWRGPVWLDQAYFAQAGLRRYGHTAQARTLTDRLLTAPHGLSTRGPVMENYDPLTGAPLNSPNFSWSAAVLLPMLSQR
;
A
#
# COMPACT_ATOMS: atom_id res chain seq x y z
N MET A 1 42.87 2.50 -23.04
CA MET A 1 42.43 2.60 -21.64
C MET A 1 41.40 3.72 -21.55
N ARG A 2 40.11 3.39 -21.58
CA ARG A 2 39.01 4.35 -21.43
C ARG A 2 38.16 3.89 -20.26
N SER A 3 38.23 4.62 -19.16
CA SER A 3 37.41 4.42 -17.95
C SER A 3 35.99 4.84 -18.24
N ARG A 4 35.03 3.92 -18.03
CA ARG A 4 33.59 4.21 -17.98
C ARG A 4 33.22 4.69 -16.59
N PRO A 5 32.38 5.72 -16.41
CA PRO A 5 31.86 6.09 -15.12
C PRO A 5 30.75 5.11 -14.71
N ARG A 6 30.85 4.59 -13.52
CA ARG A 6 29.76 3.79 -12.87
C ARG A 6 28.65 4.75 -12.43
N ALA A 7 27.48 4.61 -13.03
CA ALA A 7 26.26 5.22 -12.51
C ALA A 7 25.87 4.50 -11.20
N LEU A 8 26.02 5.17 -10.08
CA LEU A 8 25.47 4.78 -8.79
C LEU A 8 23.98 5.16 -8.80
N THR A 9 23.13 4.17 -8.93
CA THR A 9 21.67 4.32 -8.83
C THR A 9 21.27 4.52 -7.37
N ALA A 10 20.36 5.45 -7.10
CA ALA A 10 19.83 5.79 -5.77
C ALA A 10 19.14 4.62 -5.02
N ALA A 11 18.91 3.49 -5.68
CA ALA A 11 18.42 2.24 -5.09
C ALA A 11 19.44 1.57 -4.14
N ALA A 12 20.72 1.94 -4.20
CA ALA A 12 21.75 1.34 -3.36
C ALA A 12 21.69 1.78 -1.89
N LEU A 13 20.99 2.88 -1.57
CA LEU A 13 20.91 3.35 -0.17
C LEU A 13 19.91 2.57 0.69
N ALA A 14 18.88 1.94 0.11
CA ALA A 14 17.99 1.06 0.86
C ALA A 14 18.57 -0.36 1.06
N ALA A 15 19.58 -0.73 0.27
CA ALA A 15 20.17 -2.07 0.29
C ALA A 15 21.40 -2.21 1.24
N ALA A 16 21.95 -1.12 1.74
CA ALA A 16 23.14 -1.15 2.61
C ALA A 16 22.87 -1.67 4.04
N LEU A 17 21.62 -1.93 4.40
CA LEU A 17 21.20 -2.42 5.73
C LEU A 17 21.26 -3.95 5.92
N ALA A 18 21.69 -4.71 4.91
CA ALA A 18 21.67 -6.17 4.97
C ALA A 18 22.98 -6.84 5.46
N LEU A 19 24.01 -6.07 5.82
CA LEU A 19 25.34 -6.63 6.18
C LEU A 19 25.87 -6.04 7.51
N GLY A 20 25.29 -6.51 8.59
CA GLY A 20 25.82 -6.26 9.94
C GLY A 20 25.45 -7.38 10.87
N LEU A 21 26.08 -8.56 10.71
CA LEU A 21 25.95 -9.69 11.62
C LEU A 21 27.03 -9.59 12.73
N ALA A 22 26.60 -9.32 13.96
CA ALA A 22 27.35 -9.71 15.15
C ALA A 22 26.44 -10.57 16.03
N PRO A 23 26.95 -11.66 16.65
CA PRO A 23 26.13 -12.61 17.38
C PRO A 23 25.75 -12.06 18.78
N ALA A 24 24.46 -11.98 19.06
CA ALA A 24 23.96 -11.69 20.40
C ALA A 24 23.79 -13.00 21.19
N ALA A 25 24.26 -12.95 22.44
CA ALA A 25 24.23 -14.01 23.40
C ALA A 25 22.81 -14.41 23.84
N ASP A 26 22.63 -15.71 24.05
CA ASP A 26 21.46 -16.39 24.58
C ASP A 26 21.01 -15.81 25.95
N ALA A 27 19.79 -15.31 26.01
CA ALA A 27 19.04 -15.14 27.25
C ALA A 27 17.65 -15.78 27.09
N ALA A 28 17.47 -16.89 27.78
CA ALA A 28 16.21 -17.65 27.82
C ALA A 28 15.05 -16.78 28.29
N ARG A 29 13.96 -16.76 27.51
CA ARG A 29 12.66 -16.14 27.85
C ARG A 29 11.63 -17.22 28.21
N PRO A 30 10.74 -16.94 29.18
CA PRO A 30 9.66 -17.84 29.53
C PRO A 30 8.62 -17.94 28.41
N ASP A 31 8.17 -19.16 28.22
CA ASP A 31 7.17 -19.62 27.29
C ASP A 31 5.80 -18.95 27.59
N HIS A 32 5.36 -18.05 26.73
CA HIS A 32 3.99 -17.57 26.70
C HIS A 32 3.28 -18.19 25.52
N GLY A 33 2.47 -19.19 25.81
CA GLY A 33 1.58 -19.81 24.84
C GLY A 33 0.72 -18.79 24.05
N PRO A 34 0.26 -19.15 22.86
CA PRO A 34 -0.47 -18.25 21.99
C PRO A 34 -1.78 -17.80 22.66
N PRO A 35 -2.13 -16.51 22.60
CA PRO A 35 -3.42 -16.03 23.08
C PRO A 35 -4.56 -16.64 22.28
N PRO A 36 -5.72 -16.87 22.90
CA PRO A 36 -6.88 -17.47 22.24
C PRO A 36 -7.33 -16.62 21.06
N ALA A 37 -7.54 -17.27 19.92
CA ALA A 37 -8.08 -16.66 18.72
C ALA A 37 -9.46 -16.04 19.05
N HIS A 38 -9.56 -14.73 18.97
CA HIS A 38 -10.86 -14.06 18.97
C HIS A 38 -11.63 -14.49 17.74
N ALA A 39 -12.63 -15.34 17.93
CA ALA A 39 -13.62 -15.67 16.92
C ALA A 39 -14.31 -14.36 16.50
N ALA A 40 -14.17 -14.00 15.23
CA ALA A 40 -14.96 -12.95 14.63
C ALA A 40 -16.45 -13.37 14.78
N ARG A 41 -17.18 -12.69 15.65
CA ARG A 41 -18.63 -12.84 15.75
C ARG A 41 -19.23 -12.37 14.43
N GLN A 42 -19.69 -13.31 13.64
CA GLN A 42 -20.58 -13.05 12.53
C GLN A 42 -21.91 -12.57 13.12
N ASP A 43 -22.26 -11.32 12.86
CA ASP A 43 -23.57 -10.77 13.16
C ASP A 43 -24.59 -11.33 12.14
N PRO A 44 -25.58 -12.13 12.53
CA PRO A 44 -26.52 -12.76 11.60
C PRO A 44 -27.64 -11.83 11.11
N ALA A 45 -27.64 -10.56 11.50
CA ALA A 45 -28.75 -9.67 11.22
C ALA A 45 -28.40 -8.55 10.21
N ARG A 46 -28.15 -8.90 8.94
CA ARG A 46 -28.27 -7.97 7.80
C ARG A 46 -28.48 -8.69 6.46
N ASP A 47 -29.47 -9.54 6.39
CA ASP A 47 -30.06 -10.01 5.10
C ASP A 47 -31.30 -9.17 4.71
N ALA A 48 -31.27 -7.89 4.98
CA ALA A 48 -32.21 -6.97 4.36
C ALA A 48 -31.49 -6.30 3.17
N THR A 49 -31.79 -6.75 1.96
CA THR A 49 -31.40 -6.11 0.73
C THR A 49 -31.95 -4.67 0.73
N PRO A 50 -31.12 -3.63 0.80
CA PRO A 50 -31.61 -2.26 0.63
C PRO A 50 -32.18 -2.12 -0.77
N ALA A 51 -33.31 -1.41 -0.90
CA ALA A 51 -33.88 -1.03 -2.18
C ALA A 51 -32.81 -0.33 -3.04
N PRO A 52 -32.78 -0.56 -4.37
CA PRO A 52 -31.76 0.03 -5.22
C PRO A 52 -31.87 1.56 -5.18
N ASP A 53 -30.77 2.22 -4.79
CA ASP A 53 -30.61 3.67 -4.86
C ASP A 53 -30.76 4.11 -6.34
N PRO A 54 -31.76 4.92 -6.70
CA PRO A 54 -31.97 5.36 -8.07
C PRO A 54 -30.85 6.28 -8.61
N ARG A 55 -29.81 6.59 -7.81
CA ARG A 55 -28.67 7.45 -8.18
C ARG A 55 -27.43 6.69 -8.63
N ALA A 56 -27.42 5.36 -8.64
CA ALA A 56 -26.25 4.55 -9.02
C ALA A 56 -26.16 4.32 -10.53
N THR A 57 -25.74 5.35 -11.28
CA THR A 57 -25.48 5.21 -12.73
C THR A 57 -24.09 4.64 -13.06
N ALA A 58 -23.18 4.52 -12.09
CA ALA A 58 -21.81 4.04 -12.29
C ALA A 58 -21.70 2.55 -11.93
N THR A 59 -21.67 1.68 -12.93
CA THR A 59 -21.41 0.24 -12.74
C THR A 59 -19.90 -0.05 -12.85
N PRO A 60 -19.36 -1.12 -12.22
CA PRO A 60 -17.99 -1.56 -12.43
C PRO A 60 -17.59 -1.71 -13.89
N SER A 61 -18.49 -2.17 -14.74
CA SER A 61 -18.26 -2.31 -16.19
C SER A 61 -17.99 -1.00 -16.94
N SER A 62 -18.44 0.13 -16.43
CA SER A 62 -18.15 1.46 -16.99
C SER A 62 -16.68 1.88 -16.80
N TYR A 63 -15.96 1.22 -15.90
CA TYR A 63 -14.57 1.48 -15.58
C TYR A 63 -13.63 0.33 -15.95
N ALA A 64 -14.00 -0.43 -16.99
CA ALA A 64 -13.13 -1.48 -17.49
C ALA A 64 -11.75 -0.92 -17.92
N ASN A 65 -10.70 -1.69 -17.60
CA ASN A 65 -9.32 -1.41 -17.98
C ASN A 65 -8.84 0.00 -17.53
N VAL A 66 -9.12 0.40 -16.31
CA VAL A 66 -8.53 1.63 -15.72
C VAL A 66 -7.05 1.44 -15.43
N LEU A 67 -6.63 0.19 -15.16
CA LEU A 67 -5.25 -0.26 -15.11
C LEU A 67 -5.00 -1.29 -16.20
N ASP A 68 -3.80 -1.30 -16.77
CA ASP A 68 -3.34 -2.39 -17.62
C ASP A 68 -2.85 -3.53 -16.75
N LEU A 69 -3.64 -4.58 -16.68
CA LEU A 69 -3.37 -5.80 -15.93
C LEU A 69 -3.03 -6.98 -16.84
N GLN A 70 -2.46 -6.72 -18.03
CA GLN A 70 -2.01 -7.76 -18.94
C GLN A 70 -0.51 -7.98 -18.82
N GLY A 71 -0.10 -9.23 -18.79
CA GLY A 71 1.32 -9.57 -18.72
C GLY A 71 1.56 -11.05 -18.45
N VAL A 72 2.78 -11.48 -18.69
CA VAL A 72 3.25 -12.86 -18.41
C VAL A 72 4.63 -12.76 -17.78
N PRO A 73 4.87 -13.39 -16.62
CA PRO A 73 6.17 -13.38 -16.00
C PRO A 73 7.19 -14.19 -16.82
N THR A 74 8.41 -13.71 -16.87
CA THR A 74 9.53 -14.39 -17.51
C THR A 74 10.32 -15.28 -16.56
N ALA A 75 10.28 -14.96 -15.26
CA ALA A 75 10.97 -15.67 -14.18
C ALA A 75 10.06 -15.84 -12.96
N ALA A 76 10.37 -16.79 -12.10
CA ALA A 76 9.65 -16.99 -10.85
C ALA A 76 9.79 -15.78 -9.91
N GLN A 77 10.98 -15.22 -9.82
CA GLN A 77 11.19 -13.99 -9.04
C GLN A 77 11.30 -12.79 -9.96
N PRO A 78 10.49 -11.74 -9.74
CA PRO A 78 10.73 -10.45 -10.36
C PRO A 78 12.11 -9.90 -9.95
N SER A 79 12.65 -9.02 -10.77
CA SER A 79 13.83 -8.23 -10.40
C SER A 79 13.50 -7.27 -9.23
N GLU A 80 13.93 -6.05 -9.26
CA GLU A 80 13.60 -5.05 -8.24
C GLU A 80 12.10 -4.71 -8.24
N PHE A 81 11.54 -4.46 -9.42
CA PHE A 81 10.12 -4.18 -9.61
C PHE A 81 9.46 -5.28 -10.43
N ASN A 82 8.25 -5.67 -10.03
CA ASN A 82 7.44 -6.58 -10.83
C ASN A 82 6.91 -5.84 -12.08
N PRO A 83 7.28 -6.26 -13.29
CA PRO A 83 6.86 -5.58 -14.53
C PRO A 83 5.39 -5.85 -14.89
N VAL A 84 4.74 -6.82 -14.25
CA VAL A 84 3.36 -7.19 -14.51
C VAL A 84 2.47 -6.63 -13.42
N ASN A 85 1.56 -5.72 -13.78
CA ASN A 85 0.53 -5.27 -12.85
C ASN A 85 -0.45 -6.39 -12.56
N VAL A 86 -0.83 -6.52 -11.31
CA VAL A 86 -1.68 -7.61 -10.81
C VAL A 86 -2.94 -7.09 -10.13
N PHE A 87 -3.90 -7.97 -9.97
CA PHE A 87 -5.12 -7.79 -9.21
C PHE A 87 -5.12 -8.72 -7.99
N ALA A 88 -5.33 -8.15 -6.82
CA ALA A 88 -5.68 -8.83 -5.58
C ALA A 88 -6.87 -8.12 -4.93
N ASP A 89 -7.58 -8.80 -4.03
CA ASP A 89 -8.76 -8.25 -3.35
C ASP A 89 -8.95 -8.93 -2.00
N ARG A 90 -9.74 -8.32 -1.10
CA ARG A 90 -10.06 -8.84 0.24
C ARG A 90 -8.85 -9.11 1.15
N GLY A 91 -7.73 -8.47 0.91
CA GLY A 91 -6.52 -8.70 1.68
C GLY A 91 -5.79 -10.00 1.32
N ALA A 92 -6.00 -10.52 0.11
CA ALA A 92 -5.39 -11.77 -0.33
C ALA A 92 -3.87 -11.67 -0.43
N TRP A 93 -3.21 -12.80 -0.17
CA TRP A 93 -1.77 -12.98 -0.21
C TRP A 93 -1.28 -13.57 -1.54
N HIS A 94 -2.15 -13.63 -2.53
CA HIS A 94 -1.85 -14.00 -3.90
C HIS A 94 -2.60 -13.10 -4.86
N ALA A 95 -2.08 -12.96 -6.08
CA ALA A 95 -2.60 -12.03 -7.05
C ALA A 95 -2.50 -12.60 -8.47
N TYR A 96 -3.28 -12.06 -9.39
CA TYR A 96 -3.37 -12.53 -10.77
C TYR A 96 -3.31 -11.37 -11.76
N ALA A 97 -2.93 -11.70 -13.00
CA ALA A 97 -3.06 -10.81 -14.13
C ALA A 97 -3.84 -11.50 -15.29
N LEU A 98 -4.17 -10.72 -16.30
CA LEU A 98 -4.66 -11.25 -17.57
C LEU A 98 -3.46 -11.71 -18.42
N PRO A 99 -3.60 -12.75 -19.25
CA PRO A 99 -2.59 -13.09 -20.24
C PRO A 99 -2.39 -11.95 -21.25
N LYS A 100 -1.40 -12.06 -22.12
CA LYS A 100 -1.26 -11.18 -23.27
C LYS A 100 -2.11 -11.69 -24.42
N ALA A 101 -2.79 -10.77 -25.11
CA ALA A 101 -3.67 -11.12 -26.25
C ALA A 101 -2.89 -11.71 -27.42
N GLU A 102 -1.61 -11.38 -27.54
CA GLU A 102 -0.68 -11.89 -28.57
C GLU A 102 0.02 -13.20 -28.19
N ASP A 103 -0.21 -13.76 -26.97
CA ASP A 103 0.41 -15.00 -26.51
C ASP A 103 -0.63 -16.14 -26.33
N PRO A 104 -1.00 -16.88 -27.41
CA PRO A 104 -1.95 -18.01 -27.35
C PRO A 104 -1.51 -19.11 -26.38
N ALA A 105 -0.21 -19.22 -26.09
CA ALA A 105 0.30 -20.21 -25.16
C ALA A 105 -0.24 -20.04 -23.75
N THR A 106 -0.75 -18.85 -23.38
CA THR A 106 -1.31 -18.53 -22.06
C THR A 106 -2.85 -18.55 -22.01
N TYR A 107 -3.53 -18.74 -23.13
CA TYR A 107 -4.99 -18.71 -23.18
C TYR A 107 -5.64 -19.80 -22.31
N GLY A 108 -6.84 -19.50 -21.81
CA GLY A 108 -7.62 -20.41 -20.96
C GLY A 108 -7.31 -20.34 -19.47
N GLY A 109 -6.42 -19.45 -19.03
CA GLY A 109 -6.09 -19.27 -17.63
C GLY A 109 -5.65 -17.84 -17.30
N PHE A 110 -5.59 -17.52 -16.03
CA PHE A 110 -5.07 -16.23 -15.55
C PHE A 110 -3.57 -16.33 -15.33
N THR A 111 -2.85 -15.25 -15.61
CA THR A 111 -1.43 -15.16 -15.31
C THR A 111 -1.19 -15.24 -13.81
N GLY A 112 -0.28 -16.11 -13.40
CA GLY A 112 0.02 -16.31 -11.98
C GLY A 112 -0.39 -17.66 -11.42
N PRO A 113 -0.57 -17.74 -10.08
CA PRO A 113 -0.56 -16.61 -9.13
C PRO A 113 0.83 -16.01 -8.91
N LEU A 114 0.84 -14.71 -8.64
CA LEU A 114 1.89 -14.06 -7.87
C LEU A 114 1.56 -14.28 -6.42
N HIS A 115 2.43 -14.85 -5.61
CA HIS A 115 2.19 -15.02 -4.20
C HIS A 115 3.17 -14.23 -3.34
N ILE A 116 2.71 -13.82 -2.17
CA ILE A 116 3.46 -13.03 -1.20
C ILE A 116 3.62 -13.89 0.04
N ALA A 117 4.83 -14.35 0.27
CA ALA A 117 5.14 -15.23 1.39
C ALA A 117 6.29 -14.70 2.25
N GLN A 118 7.04 -13.76 1.68
CA GLN A 118 8.26 -13.18 2.27
C GLN A 118 8.32 -11.68 1.94
N GLU A 119 9.48 -11.11 2.11
CA GLU A 119 9.82 -9.77 1.62
C GLU A 119 9.62 -9.64 0.11
N TYR A 120 9.75 -10.75 -0.64
CA TYR A 120 9.66 -10.76 -2.10
C TYR A 120 8.42 -11.48 -2.57
N PRO A 121 7.66 -10.87 -3.51
CA PRO A 121 6.62 -11.59 -4.21
C PRO A 121 7.22 -12.53 -5.26
N TRP A 122 6.54 -13.65 -5.51
CA TRP A 122 6.98 -14.66 -6.49
C TRP A 122 5.86 -15.09 -7.41
N TRP A 123 6.22 -15.44 -8.64
CA TRP A 123 5.32 -16.09 -9.57
C TRP A 123 5.40 -17.62 -9.41
N LEU A 124 4.32 -18.22 -8.98
CA LEU A 124 4.22 -19.69 -8.88
C LEU A 124 4.21 -20.34 -10.27
N SER A 125 3.62 -19.64 -11.25
CA SER A 125 3.46 -20.12 -12.62
C SER A 125 3.26 -18.95 -13.58
N ARG A 126 3.45 -19.18 -14.86
CA ARG A 126 2.98 -18.26 -15.90
C ARG A 126 1.45 -18.23 -15.98
N SER A 127 0.81 -19.40 -15.79
CA SER A 127 -0.64 -19.56 -15.69
C SER A 127 -0.93 -20.93 -15.12
N PHE A 128 -1.26 -21.00 -13.82
CA PHE A 128 -1.30 -22.27 -13.10
C PHE A 128 -2.53 -23.13 -13.43
N SER A 129 -3.71 -22.55 -13.61
CA SER A 129 -4.95 -23.29 -13.88
C SER A 129 -5.53 -22.93 -15.23
N ARG A 130 -5.03 -23.57 -16.27
CA ARG A 130 -5.49 -23.33 -17.66
C ARG A 130 -6.50 -24.38 -18.09
N ILE A 131 -7.74 -23.95 -18.39
CA ILE A 131 -8.76 -24.85 -18.93
C ILE A 131 -8.46 -25.18 -20.39
N ARG A 132 -8.57 -26.43 -20.72
CA ARG A 132 -8.49 -27.01 -22.08
C ARG A 132 -9.80 -27.69 -22.37
N LEU A 133 -10.42 -27.35 -23.50
CA LEU A 133 -11.65 -27.99 -23.97
C LEU A 133 -11.31 -28.96 -25.08
N THR A 134 -12.02 -30.10 -25.13
CA THR A 134 -11.91 -31.08 -26.19
C THR A 134 -13.30 -31.42 -26.70
N GLU A 135 -13.40 -31.77 -27.99
CA GLU A 135 -14.60 -32.32 -28.59
C GLU A 135 -14.23 -33.49 -29.46
N ALA A 136 -14.91 -34.61 -29.33
CA ALA A 136 -14.60 -35.87 -30.00
C ALA A 136 -13.10 -36.26 -29.89
N GLY A 137 -12.51 -36.00 -28.69
CA GLY A 137 -11.09 -36.28 -28.40
C GLY A 137 -10.10 -35.24 -28.94
N LYS A 138 -10.52 -34.27 -29.76
CA LYS A 138 -9.64 -33.23 -30.32
C LYS A 138 -9.67 -31.97 -29.45
N ALA A 139 -8.49 -31.39 -29.22
CA ALA A 139 -8.39 -30.11 -28.51
C ALA A 139 -8.99 -28.97 -29.29
N LEU A 140 -9.79 -28.12 -28.63
CA LEU A 140 -10.31 -26.91 -29.23
C LEU A 140 -9.27 -25.78 -29.07
N ASP A 141 -8.94 -25.14 -30.19
CA ASP A 141 -8.06 -23.95 -30.18
C ASP A 141 -8.83 -22.74 -29.67
N LEU A 142 -8.44 -22.17 -28.54
CA LEU A 142 -9.06 -20.97 -27.99
C LEU A 142 -8.75 -19.71 -28.82
N GLY A 143 -7.74 -19.75 -29.68
CA GLY A 143 -7.37 -18.69 -30.61
C GLY A 143 -8.08 -18.74 -31.96
N ALA A 144 -8.80 -19.83 -32.30
CA ALA A 144 -9.42 -20.04 -33.62
C ALA A 144 -10.41 -18.94 -34.02
N GLY A 145 -11.08 -18.31 -33.07
CA GLY A 145 -12.00 -17.20 -33.29
C GLY A 145 -11.36 -15.80 -33.17
N GLY A 146 -10.03 -15.73 -33.30
CA GLY A 146 -9.23 -14.52 -33.12
C GLY A 146 -8.80 -14.25 -31.67
N ALA A 147 -8.15 -13.11 -31.46
CA ALA A 147 -7.66 -12.71 -30.13
C ALA A 147 -8.82 -12.62 -29.12
N PRO A 148 -8.59 -13.10 -27.87
CA PRO A 148 -9.61 -13.02 -26.82
C PRO A 148 -9.89 -11.58 -26.41
N ARG A 149 -11.10 -11.32 -25.96
CA ARG A 149 -11.39 -10.07 -25.25
C ARG A 149 -10.94 -10.20 -23.79
N LEU A 150 -9.86 -9.50 -23.45
CA LEU A 150 -9.31 -9.41 -22.10
C LEU A 150 -9.80 -8.12 -21.43
N THR A 151 -10.31 -8.23 -20.20
CA THR A 151 -10.91 -7.08 -19.50
C THR A 151 -10.60 -7.16 -18.01
N SER A 152 -9.90 -6.17 -17.49
CA SER A 152 -9.89 -5.89 -16.06
C SER A 152 -11.13 -5.07 -15.70
N LEU A 153 -11.84 -5.50 -14.67
CA LEU A 153 -13.01 -4.83 -14.12
C LEU A 153 -12.72 -4.50 -12.66
N PRO A 154 -13.26 -3.42 -12.12
CA PRO A 154 -13.22 -3.24 -10.67
C PRO A 154 -13.76 -4.48 -9.96
N GLY A 155 -12.85 -5.21 -9.29
CA GLY A 155 -13.14 -6.44 -8.56
C GLY A 155 -13.18 -7.73 -9.37
N ALA A 156 -12.72 -7.74 -10.63
CA ALA A 156 -12.64 -8.99 -11.39
C ALA A 156 -11.69 -8.91 -12.60
N LEU A 157 -11.14 -10.06 -12.97
CA LEU A 157 -10.50 -10.26 -14.28
C LEU A 157 -11.40 -11.11 -15.15
N ARG A 158 -11.56 -10.74 -16.42
CA ARG A 158 -12.42 -11.44 -17.38
C ARG A 158 -11.71 -11.70 -18.69
N GLN A 159 -11.89 -12.93 -19.20
CA GLN A 159 -11.46 -13.34 -20.55
C GLN A 159 -12.66 -13.88 -21.31
N THR A 160 -12.80 -13.53 -22.58
CA THR A 160 -13.86 -14.07 -23.44
C THR A 160 -13.26 -14.56 -24.74
N TYR A 161 -13.43 -15.84 -25.01
CA TYR A 161 -13.00 -16.55 -26.23
C TYR A 161 -14.22 -16.86 -27.09
N ARG A 162 -14.07 -16.68 -28.40
CA ARG A 162 -15.04 -17.10 -29.38
C ARG A 162 -14.45 -18.27 -30.17
N LEU A 163 -15.20 -19.34 -30.29
CA LEU A 163 -14.87 -20.49 -31.08
C LEU A 163 -16.06 -20.77 -32.03
N ASP A 164 -15.88 -21.62 -33.03
CA ASP A 164 -16.98 -21.98 -33.88
C ASP A 164 -18.13 -22.62 -33.07
N GLY A 165 -19.27 -21.95 -33.06
CA GLY A 165 -20.46 -22.35 -32.31
C GLY A 165 -20.32 -22.36 -30.77
N LEU A 166 -19.22 -21.85 -30.19
CA LEU A 166 -19.00 -21.80 -28.72
C LEU A 166 -18.48 -20.45 -28.27
N ARG A 167 -18.84 -20.06 -27.03
CA ARG A 167 -18.24 -18.93 -26.33
C ARG A 167 -17.81 -19.40 -24.94
N LEU A 168 -16.53 -19.25 -24.63
CA LEU A 168 -15.97 -19.45 -23.29
C LEU A 168 -15.73 -18.11 -22.62
N THR A 169 -16.26 -17.92 -21.41
CA THR A 169 -15.97 -16.75 -20.58
C THR A 169 -15.37 -17.22 -19.26
N LEU A 170 -14.20 -16.71 -18.91
CA LEU A 170 -13.54 -16.91 -17.61
C LEU A 170 -13.67 -15.64 -16.80
N ASP A 171 -14.13 -15.77 -15.55
CA ASP A 171 -14.18 -14.72 -14.55
C ASP A 171 -13.40 -15.14 -13.30
N LEU A 172 -12.43 -14.33 -12.85
CA LEU A 172 -11.73 -14.49 -11.59
C LEU A 172 -12.14 -13.38 -10.63
N ARG A 173 -12.49 -13.76 -9.39
CA ARG A 173 -12.78 -12.87 -8.26
C ARG A 173 -12.27 -13.48 -6.97
N PHE A 174 -11.94 -12.66 -5.98
CA PHE A 174 -11.64 -13.16 -4.64
C PHE A 174 -12.93 -13.39 -3.85
N ALA A 175 -13.07 -14.58 -3.28
CA ALA A 175 -14.21 -14.97 -2.45
C ALA A 175 -13.92 -14.75 -0.95
N THR A 176 -12.68 -14.99 -0.53
CA THR A 176 -12.15 -14.73 0.82
C THR A 176 -10.78 -14.02 0.72
N ASP A 177 -10.16 -13.76 1.85
CA ASP A 177 -8.78 -13.25 1.94
C ASP A 177 -7.70 -14.33 1.64
N ARG A 178 -8.12 -15.57 1.41
CA ARG A 178 -7.24 -16.71 1.08
C ARG A 178 -7.61 -17.38 -0.23
N THR A 179 -8.77 -17.09 -0.81
CA THR A 179 -9.32 -17.87 -1.94
C THR A 179 -9.83 -17.00 -3.08
N ALA A 180 -9.29 -17.21 -4.26
CA ALA A 180 -9.87 -16.76 -5.51
C ALA A 180 -10.85 -17.80 -6.05
N LEU A 181 -11.98 -17.34 -6.61
CA LEU A 181 -12.98 -18.13 -7.32
C LEU A 181 -12.85 -17.86 -8.82
N VAL A 182 -12.63 -18.90 -9.60
CA VAL A 182 -12.67 -18.83 -11.07
C VAL A 182 -13.90 -19.56 -11.59
N ARG A 183 -14.58 -18.92 -12.52
CA ARG A 183 -15.79 -19.42 -13.16
C ARG A 183 -15.61 -19.46 -14.66
N ALA A 184 -15.62 -20.65 -15.26
CA ALA A 184 -15.60 -20.85 -16.70
C ALA A 184 -17.03 -21.12 -17.19
N ARG A 185 -17.63 -20.16 -17.90
CA ARG A 185 -18.94 -20.31 -18.51
C ARG A 185 -18.78 -20.67 -19.98
N ILE A 186 -19.23 -21.88 -20.34
CA ILE A 186 -19.22 -22.40 -21.71
C ILE A 186 -20.64 -22.28 -22.25
N HIS A 187 -20.82 -21.56 -23.35
CA HIS A 187 -22.12 -21.32 -24.01
C HIS A 187 -22.07 -21.87 -25.43
N ASN A 188 -22.96 -22.80 -25.73
CA ASN A 188 -23.19 -23.26 -27.08
C ASN A 188 -24.00 -22.21 -27.85
N THR A 189 -23.35 -21.50 -28.77
CA THR A 189 -23.95 -20.47 -29.60
C THR A 189 -24.36 -21.02 -31.00
N GLY A 190 -24.03 -22.31 -31.24
CA GLY A 190 -24.37 -23.01 -32.46
C GLY A 190 -25.79 -23.59 -32.46
N ARG A 191 -26.14 -24.31 -33.56
CA ARG A 191 -27.46 -24.90 -33.76
C ARG A 191 -27.55 -26.38 -33.43
N ALA A 192 -26.41 -27.04 -33.21
CA ALA A 192 -26.33 -28.46 -32.84
C ALA A 192 -25.94 -28.67 -31.38
N PRO A 193 -26.35 -29.76 -30.71
CA PRO A 193 -25.82 -30.14 -29.40
C PRO A 193 -24.33 -30.40 -29.49
N ARG A 194 -23.61 -30.04 -28.40
CA ARG A 194 -22.15 -30.22 -28.28
C ARG A 194 -21.83 -31.06 -27.04
N THR A 195 -20.88 -31.98 -27.17
CA THR A 195 -20.37 -32.79 -26.06
C THR A 195 -18.89 -32.54 -25.91
N LEU A 196 -18.51 -31.93 -24.79
CA LEU A 196 -17.17 -31.42 -24.53
C LEU A 196 -16.51 -32.14 -23.37
N GLY A 197 -15.24 -32.49 -23.52
CA GLY A 197 -14.34 -32.76 -22.41
C GLY A 197 -13.69 -31.47 -21.91
N ALA A 198 -13.27 -31.48 -20.67
CA ALA A 198 -12.49 -30.38 -20.09
C ALA A 198 -11.35 -30.92 -19.23
N ALA A 199 -10.22 -30.25 -19.27
CA ALA A 199 -9.09 -30.50 -18.41
C ALA A 199 -8.46 -29.18 -17.96
N TRP A 200 -7.79 -29.19 -16.81
CA TRP A 200 -6.97 -28.07 -16.33
C TRP A 200 -5.52 -28.50 -16.26
N THR A 201 -4.63 -27.63 -16.70
CA THR A 201 -3.18 -27.88 -16.69
C THR A 201 -2.44 -26.68 -16.16
N GLY A 202 -1.32 -26.93 -15.48
CA GLY A 202 -0.39 -25.90 -15.03
C GLY A 202 1.00 -26.44 -14.81
N THR A 203 1.98 -25.56 -14.92
CA THR A 203 3.39 -25.88 -14.72
C THR A 203 3.99 -24.87 -13.76
N LEU A 204 4.76 -25.34 -12.77
CA LEU A 204 5.48 -24.49 -11.84
C LEU A 204 6.60 -23.72 -12.55
N LEU A 205 6.81 -22.48 -12.15
CA LEU A 205 8.04 -21.75 -12.42
C LEU A 205 9.05 -22.10 -11.32
N ARG A 206 10.26 -22.53 -11.73
CA ARG A 206 11.35 -22.77 -10.79
C ARG A 206 12.14 -21.49 -10.56
N PRO A 207 12.53 -21.20 -9.30
CA PRO A 207 13.47 -20.11 -9.02
C PRO A 207 14.83 -20.39 -9.68
N ASP A 208 15.43 -19.33 -10.22
CA ASP A 208 16.72 -19.44 -10.95
C ASP A 208 17.92 -19.69 -10.02
N ALA A 209 17.81 -19.45 -8.72
CA ALA A 209 18.88 -19.63 -7.74
C ALA A 209 18.41 -20.39 -6.49
N PRO A 210 18.99 -21.56 -6.17
CA PRO A 210 18.86 -22.20 -4.88
C PRO A 210 19.82 -21.56 -3.86
N PRO A 211 19.67 -21.76 -2.54
CA PRO A 211 18.60 -22.41 -1.79
C PRO A 211 17.67 -21.42 -1.06
N GLN A 212 17.61 -20.17 -1.49
CA GLN A 212 16.97 -19.10 -0.75
C GLN A 212 15.46 -18.96 -1.03
N ARG A 213 14.88 -19.91 -1.74
CA ARG A 213 13.51 -19.86 -2.22
C ARG A 213 12.76 -21.12 -1.87
N ASP A 214 11.46 -20.98 -1.68
CA ASP A 214 10.57 -22.11 -1.55
C ASP A 214 10.77 -23.05 -2.74
N ALA A 215 10.94 -24.33 -2.46
CA ALA A 215 10.95 -25.37 -3.47
C ALA A 215 9.52 -25.92 -3.61
N PRO A 216 8.71 -25.39 -4.55
CA PRO A 216 7.33 -25.82 -4.71
C PRO A 216 7.30 -27.26 -5.24
N ALA A 217 6.39 -28.09 -4.67
CA ALA A 217 6.15 -29.46 -5.09
C ALA A 217 4.67 -29.73 -5.27
N LEU A 218 4.32 -30.39 -6.37
CA LEU A 218 2.94 -30.75 -6.70
C LEU A 218 2.52 -32.05 -6.04
N ALA A 219 1.27 -32.13 -5.60
CA ALA A 219 0.61 -33.35 -5.16
C ALA A 219 -0.84 -33.36 -5.66
N ALA A 220 -1.27 -34.49 -6.22
CA ALA A 220 -2.67 -34.69 -6.58
C ALA A 220 -3.55 -34.78 -5.32
N THR A 221 -4.74 -34.18 -5.39
CA THR A 221 -5.77 -34.26 -4.35
C THR A 221 -7.04 -34.89 -4.92
N ALA A 222 -7.98 -35.25 -4.06
CA ALA A 222 -9.27 -35.83 -4.49
C ALA A 222 -10.08 -34.89 -5.39
N ARG A 223 -9.80 -33.58 -5.40
CA ARG A 223 -10.56 -32.58 -6.15
C ARG A 223 -9.70 -31.58 -6.93
N GLY A 224 -8.45 -31.92 -7.20
CA GLY A 224 -7.55 -31.03 -7.92
C GLY A 224 -6.09 -31.27 -7.55
N VAL A 225 -5.33 -30.21 -7.28
CA VAL A 225 -3.90 -30.26 -7.02
C VAL A 225 -3.55 -29.35 -5.85
N ALA A 226 -2.57 -29.75 -5.07
CA ALA A 226 -1.93 -28.94 -4.04
C ALA A 226 -0.47 -28.66 -4.40
N VAL A 227 0.03 -27.50 -4.01
CA VAL A 227 1.45 -27.13 -4.01
C VAL A 227 1.89 -27.00 -2.57
N GLY A 228 2.87 -27.79 -2.16
CA GLY A 228 3.58 -27.62 -0.90
C GLY A 228 4.85 -26.82 -1.12
N PHE A 229 5.32 -26.16 -0.07
CA PHE A 229 6.55 -25.38 -0.08
C PHE A 229 7.53 -25.92 0.94
N ALA A 230 8.84 -25.82 0.66
CA ALA A 230 9.87 -26.15 1.62
C ALA A 230 10.09 -24.94 2.56
N ARG A 231 10.56 -25.23 3.77
CA ARG A 231 11.00 -24.19 4.70
C ARG A 231 12.22 -23.47 4.13
N VAL A 232 12.17 -22.14 4.04
CA VAL A 232 13.23 -21.35 3.42
C VAL A 232 14.32 -20.98 4.43
N ARG A 233 13.91 -20.61 5.66
CA ARG A 233 14.83 -20.26 6.77
C ARG A 233 14.32 -20.88 8.06
N GLU A 234 15.25 -21.30 8.91
CA GLU A 234 14.88 -21.90 10.21
C GLU A 234 14.13 -20.94 11.12
N LYS A 235 14.48 -19.66 11.07
CA LYS A 235 13.88 -18.63 11.90
C LYS A 235 12.59 -18.03 11.35
N TRP A 236 12.11 -18.43 10.19
CA TRP A 236 10.86 -17.93 9.62
C TRP A 236 9.73 -18.92 9.94
N ASP A 237 8.85 -18.51 10.82
CA ASP A 237 7.89 -19.42 11.45
C ASP A 237 6.44 -19.25 11.00
N TYR A 238 6.14 -18.28 10.13
CA TYR A 238 4.76 -18.05 9.70
C TYR A 238 4.59 -18.01 8.19
N LEU A 239 5.21 -17.04 7.50
CA LEU A 239 4.97 -16.81 6.07
C LEU A 239 5.75 -17.77 5.17
N THR A 240 6.84 -18.35 5.64
CA THR A 240 7.71 -19.27 4.87
C THR A 240 8.22 -20.42 5.72
N ALA A 241 7.36 -20.93 6.58
CA ALA A 241 7.69 -22.00 7.51
C ALA A 241 7.69 -23.41 6.88
N GLY A 242 7.29 -23.56 5.61
CA GLY A 242 7.10 -24.85 4.94
C GLY A 242 5.74 -25.50 5.23
N THR A 243 4.85 -24.81 5.96
CA THR A 243 3.47 -25.25 6.23
C THR A 243 2.47 -24.68 5.25
N GLU A 244 2.89 -23.74 4.43
CA GLU A 244 2.09 -23.08 3.41
C GLU A 244 1.59 -24.09 2.38
N ARG A 245 0.42 -23.79 1.83
CA ARG A 245 -0.18 -24.56 0.73
C ARG A 245 -0.88 -23.62 -0.24
N PHE A 246 -0.67 -23.90 -1.51
CA PHE A 246 -1.54 -23.38 -2.56
C PHE A 246 -2.36 -24.54 -3.10
N GLU A 247 -3.68 -24.42 -3.18
CA GLU A 247 -4.57 -25.51 -3.54
C GLU A 247 -5.57 -25.07 -4.60
N VAL A 248 -5.69 -25.88 -5.66
CA VAL A 248 -6.79 -25.79 -6.65
C VAL A 248 -7.84 -26.83 -6.31
N THR A 249 -9.07 -26.40 -6.10
CA THR A 249 -10.20 -27.28 -5.80
C THR A 249 -11.33 -27.08 -6.80
N HIS A 250 -11.69 -28.13 -7.52
CA HIS A 250 -12.78 -28.12 -8.52
C HIS A 250 -14.12 -28.45 -7.88
N ARG A 251 -15.19 -27.78 -8.34
CA ARG A 251 -16.58 -28.10 -7.99
C ARG A 251 -16.99 -29.46 -8.59
N ALA A 252 -16.69 -29.63 -9.89
CA ALA A 252 -16.97 -30.87 -10.59
C ALA A 252 -15.91 -31.96 -10.22
N PRO A 253 -16.28 -33.24 -10.27
CA PRO A 253 -15.32 -34.33 -10.07
C PRO A 253 -14.23 -34.32 -11.15
N VAL A 254 -12.97 -34.46 -10.73
CA VAL A 254 -11.80 -34.53 -11.60
C VAL A 254 -10.90 -35.69 -11.24
N ARG A 255 -10.12 -36.16 -12.20
CA ARG A 255 -8.97 -37.07 -11.96
C ARG A 255 -7.70 -36.30 -12.23
N THR A 256 -6.85 -36.20 -11.21
CA THR A 256 -5.60 -35.43 -11.30
C THR A 256 -4.41 -36.36 -11.39
N SER A 257 -3.50 -36.04 -12.31
CA SER A 257 -2.14 -36.62 -12.41
C SER A 257 -1.10 -35.51 -12.28
N VAL A 258 0.06 -35.89 -11.75
CA VAL A 258 1.22 -35.01 -11.57
C VAL A 258 2.43 -35.68 -12.20
N THR A 259 3.19 -34.94 -13.00
CA THR A 259 4.45 -35.38 -13.62
C THR A 259 5.46 -34.25 -13.52
N GLY A 260 6.46 -34.39 -12.65
CA GLY A 260 7.44 -33.34 -12.37
C GLY A 260 6.78 -32.07 -11.90
N ASP A 261 7.02 -30.98 -12.61
CA ASP A 261 6.47 -29.63 -12.32
C ASP A 261 5.12 -29.35 -12.96
N THR A 262 4.52 -30.34 -13.59
CA THR A 262 3.25 -30.16 -14.33
C THR A 262 2.16 -31.05 -13.74
N TYR A 263 0.94 -30.51 -13.68
CA TYR A 263 -0.24 -31.30 -13.36
C TYR A 263 -1.27 -31.24 -14.47
N ARG A 264 -2.15 -32.24 -14.47
CA ARG A 264 -3.33 -32.32 -15.31
C ARG A 264 -4.51 -32.84 -14.46
N SER A 265 -5.63 -32.10 -14.47
CA SER A 265 -6.90 -32.53 -13.87
C SER A 265 -7.95 -32.68 -14.96
N ASP A 266 -8.34 -33.90 -15.27
CA ASP A 266 -9.36 -34.22 -16.27
C ASP A 266 -10.75 -34.29 -15.64
N LEU A 267 -11.74 -33.64 -16.24
CA LEU A 267 -13.15 -33.77 -15.87
C LEU A 267 -13.59 -35.24 -16.07
N THR A 268 -14.21 -35.84 -15.06
CA THR A 268 -14.54 -37.28 -15.10
C THR A 268 -15.75 -37.61 -15.98
N ALA A 269 -16.60 -36.64 -16.30
CA ALA A 269 -17.76 -36.81 -17.19
C ALA A 269 -17.85 -35.66 -18.18
N PRO A 270 -18.14 -35.92 -19.46
CA PRO A 270 -18.25 -34.89 -20.45
C PRO A 270 -19.44 -33.93 -20.20
N LEU A 271 -19.36 -32.72 -20.73
CA LEU A 271 -20.40 -31.71 -20.69
C LEU A 271 -21.25 -31.79 -21.96
N THR A 272 -22.53 -32.06 -21.85
CA THR A 272 -23.46 -31.94 -22.96
C THR A 272 -24.17 -30.60 -22.91
N LEU A 273 -24.16 -29.87 -24.01
CA LEU A 273 -24.72 -28.53 -24.18
C LEU A 273 -25.71 -28.53 -25.38
N ALA A 274 -26.98 -28.43 -25.10
CA ALA A 274 -27.99 -28.17 -26.15
C ALA A 274 -27.73 -26.81 -26.86
N PRO A 275 -28.26 -26.55 -28.04
CA PRO A 275 -28.22 -25.23 -28.66
C PRO A 275 -28.73 -24.14 -27.71
N GLY A 276 -27.99 -23.02 -27.63
CA GLY A 276 -28.31 -21.91 -26.72
C GLY A 276 -28.03 -22.17 -25.22
N ALA A 277 -27.72 -23.42 -24.84
CA ALA A 277 -27.46 -23.74 -23.45
C ALA A 277 -26.07 -23.30 -23.00
N ALA A 278 -25.94 -23.01 -21.67
CA ALA A 278 -24.65 -22.71 -21.05
C ALA A 278 -24.47 -23.55 -19.78
N ARG A 279 -23.22 -23.93 -19.51
CA ARG A 279 -22.79 -24.59 -18.28
C ARG A 279 -21.60 -23.84 -17.69
N SER A 280 -21.45 -23.92 -16.37
CA SER A 280 -20.30 -23.35 -15.67
C SER A 280 -19.48 -24.46 -15.02
N LEU A 281 -18.18 -24.39 -15.19
CA LEU A 281 -17.19 -25.11 -14.44
C LEU A 281 -16.55 -24.11 -13.46
N ASP A 282 -16.71 -24.37 -12.19
CA ASP A 282 -16.24 -23.48 -11.12
C ASP A 282 -15.10 -24.17 -10.35
N TRP A 283 -14.03 -23.42 -10.03
CA TRP A 283 -12.94 -23.87 -9.14
C TRP A 283 -12.42 -22.75 -8.29
N THR A 284 -11.71 -23.10 -7.25
CA THR A 284 -11.06 -22.14 -6.36
C THR A 284 -9.56 -22.36 -6.34
N GLU A 285 -8.85 -21.28 -6.08
CA GLU A 285 -7.39 -21.24 -5.88
C GLU A 285 -7.12 -20.59 -4.53
N SER A 286 -6.62 -21.36 -3.56
CA SER A 286 -6.47 -20.94 -2.18
C SER A 286 -5.01 -20.94 -1.75
N TYR A 287 -4.55 -19.87 -1.06
CA TYR A 287 -3.22 -19.80 -0.47
C TYR A 287 -3.34 -19.59 1.04
N THR A 288 -2.80 -20.53 1.81
CA THR A 288 -2.87 -20.57 3.27
C THR A 288 -1.51 -20.78 3.88
N PHE A 289 -1.22 -20.18 5.03
CA PHE A 289 0.07 -20.24 5.70
C PHE A 289 0.20 -21.40 6.68
N THR A 290 -0.87 -21.72 7.42
CA THR A 290 -0.85 -22.73 8.48
C THR A 290 -1.88 -23.84 8.26
N ALA A 291 -1.69 -24.99 8.90
CA ALA A 291 -2.65 -26.09 8.89
C ALA A 291 -4.01 -25.67 9.46
N ALA A 292 -4.04 -24.82 10.48
CA ALA A 292 -5.27 -24.30 11.06
C ALA A 292 -6.02 -23.39 10.09
N GLU A 293 -5.33 -22.47 9.38
CA GLU A 293 -5.94 -21.68 8.31
C GLU A 293 -6.50 -22.58 7.21
N ARG A 294 -5.74 -23.55 6.75
CA ARG A 294 -6.17 -24.49 5.71
C ARG A 294 -7.45 -25.22 6.09
N THR A 295 -7.56 -25.66 7.34
CA THR A 295 -8.79 -26.34 7.84
C THR A 295 -9.99 -25.41 7.80
N ARG A 296 -9.83 -24.17 8.25
CA ARG A 296 -10.91 -23.15 8.19
C ARG A 296 -11.28 -22.81 6.75
N GLU A 297 -10.28 -22.62 5.92
CA GLU A 297 -10.47 -22.23 4.51
C GLU A 297 -11.11 -23.34 3.69
N ALA A 298 -10.79 -24.60 3.95
CA ALA A 298 -11.47 -25.73 3.31
C ALA A 298 -12.99 -25.73 3.51
N ALA A 299 -13.47 -25.30 4.67
CA ALA A 299 -14.91 -25.12 4.91
C ALA A 299 -15.48 -23.94 4.11
N ALA A 300 -14.73 -22.83 4.01
CA ALA A 300 -15.12 -21.68 3.18
C ALA A 300 -15.15 -22.06 1.69
N VAL A 301 -14.14 -22.77 1.19
CA VAL A 301 -14.06 -23.28 -0.20
C VAL A 301 -15.29 -24.14 -0.56
N ARG A 302 -15.68 -25.06 0.31
CA ARG A 302 -16.91 -25.86 0.07
C ARG A 302 -18.14 -24.99 -0.10
N ARG A 303 -18.35 -23.98 0.76
CA ARG A 303 -19.47 -23.03 0.66
C ARG A 303 -19.39 -22.18 -0.61
N VAL A 304 -18.21 -21.67 -0.92
CA VAL A 304 -17.96 -20.86 -2.14
C VAL A 304 -18.31 -21.65 -3.40
N LEU A 305 -17.84 -22.89 -3.52
CA LEU A 305 -18.10 -23.75 -4.68
C LEU A 305 -19.57 -24.16 -4.75
N ALA A 306 -20.24 -24.44 -3.64
CA ALA A 306 -21.68 -24.73 -3.61
C ALA A 306 -22.51 -23.57 -4.15
N HIS A 307 -22.09 -22.31 -3.85
CA HIS A 307 -22.81 -21.09 -4.16
C HIS A 307 -22.02 -20.12 -5.06
N ALA A 308 -21.22 -20.63 -6.00
CA ALA A 308 -20.27 -19.84 -6.82
C ALA A 308 -20.90 -18.62 -7.51
N ALA A 309 -22.12 -18.78 -8.06
CA ALA A 309 -22.82 -17.67 -8.69
C ALA A 309 -23.24 -16.57 -7.72
N ALA A 310 -23.70 -16.94 -6.50
CA ALA A 310 -24.08 -16.00 -5.47
C ALA A 310 -22.84 -15.24 -4.93
N ASN A 311 -21.72 -15.94 -4.70
CA ASN A 311 -20.45 -15.32 -4.32
C ASN A 311 -19.96 -14.30 -5.36
N ALA A 312 -20.04 -14.63 -6.65
CA ALA A 312 -19.65 -13.71 -7.72
C ALA A 312 -20.52 -12.44 -7.72
N ARG A 313 -21.84 -12.59 -7.53
CA ARG A 313 -22.77 -11.44 -7.42
C ARG A 313 -22.51 -10.59 -6.18
N ALA A 314 -22.25 -11.21 -5.04
CA ALA A 314 -21.93 -10.49 -3.80
C ALA A 314 -20.63 -9.68 -3.95
N GLY A 315 -19.58 -10.25 -4.57
CA GLY A 315 -18.35 -9.54 -4.89
C GLY A 315 -18.59 -8.34 -5.81
N GLU A 316 -19.41 -8.52 -6.87
CA GLU A 316 -19.78 -7.44 -7.77
C GLU A 316 -20.57 -6.32 -7.07
N ALA A 317 -21.52 -6.67 -6.20
CA ALA A 317 -22.29 -5.70 -5.43
C ALA A 317 -21.40 -4.88 -4.48
N ARG A 318 -20.44 -5.50 -3.80
CA ARG A 318 -19.46 -4.80 -2.95
C ARG A 318 -18.64 -3.79 -3.76
N TRP A 319 -18.10 -4.20 -4.90
CA TRP A 319 -17.31 -3.32 -5.75
C TRP A 319 -18.15 -2.20 -6.38
N ARG A 320 -19.42 -2.46 -6.67
CA ARG A 320 -20.36 -1.40 -7.08
C ARG A 320 -20.50 -0.34 -6.00
N GLY A 321 -20.60 -0.74 -4.73
CA GLY A 321 -20.58 0.18 -3.60
C GLY A 321 -19.31 1.01 -3.54
N TYR A 322 -18.14 0.37 -3.59
CA TYR A 322 -16.84 1.04 -3.55
C TYR A 322 -16.67 2.05 -4.70
N VAL A 323 -17.03 1.64 -5.94
CA VAL A 323 -16.97 2.54 -7.11
C VAL A 323 -17.91 3.74 -6.94
N ALA A 324 -19.14 3.52 -6.46
CA ALA A 324 -20.08 4.60 -6.20
C ALA A 324 -19.54 5.60 -5.16
N ASP A 325 -18.91 5.09 -4.09
CA ASP A 325 -18.38 5.92 -3.02
C ASP A 325 -17.18 6.77 -3.48
N VAL A 326 -16.19 6.19 -4.19
CA VAL A 326 -15.02 6.96 -4.65
C VAL A 326 -15.34 7.92 -5.79
N THR A 327 -16.41 7.68 -6.56
CA THR A 327 -16.82 8.57 -7.67
C THR A 327 -17.82 9.64 -7.26
N ARG A 328 -18.33 9.58 -6.01
CA ARG A 328 -19.29 10.56 -5.49
C ARG A 328 -18.67 11.95 -5.40
N GLY A 329 -19.27 12.91 -6.11
CA GLY A 329 -18.79 14.29 -6.16
C GLY A 329 -17.53 14.51 -7.00
N VAL A 330 -17.03 13.45 -7.66
CA VAL A 330 -15.87 13.56 -8.56
C VAL A 330 -16.35 13.91 -9.99
N PRO A 331 -15.75 14.93 -10.65
CA PRO A 331 -16.02 15.26 -12.05
C PRO A 331 -15.89 14.05 -12.99
N ALA A 332 -16.71 13.98 -14.03
CA ALA A 332 -16.82 12.81 -14.88
C ALA A 332 -15.49 12.39 -15.53
N ASP A 333 -14.71 13.36 -15.98
CA ASP A 333 -13.38 13.20 -16.59
C ASP A 333 -12.33 12.62 -15.64
N ARG A 334 -12.53 12.76 -14.32
CA ARG A 334 -11.60 12.31 -13.25
C ARG A 334 -12.02 10.99 -12.59
N ARG A 335 -13.24 10.49 -12.85
CA ARG A 335 -13.77 9.27 -12.20
C ARG A 335 -12.93 8.03 -12.50
N ARG A 336 -12.38 7.92 -13.70
CA ARG A 336 -11.49 6.79 -14.03
C ARG A 336 -10.24 6.76 -13.15
N LEU A 337 -9.66 7.92 -12.84
CA LEU A 337 -8.52 8.03 -11.92
C LEU A 337 -8.93 7.70 -10.48
N ALA A 338 -10.11 8.09 -10.03
CA ALA A 338 -10.61 7.71 -8.70
C ALA A 338 -10.79 6.19 -8.58
N VAL A 339 -11.30 5.52 -9.62
CA VAL A 339 -11.43 4.05 -9.65
C VAL A 339 -10.08 3.37 -9.75
N LYS A 340 -9.12 3.92 -10.52
CA LYS A 340 -7.74 3.43 -10.53
C LYS A 340 -7.10 3.50 -9.14
N SER A 341 -7.28 4.61 -8.42
CA SER A 341 -6.80 4.78 -7.05
C SER A 341 -7.40 3.74 -6.09
N LEU A 342 -8.71 3.49 -6.21
CA LEU A 342 -9.38 2.42 -5.48
C LEU A 342 -8.78 1.04 -5.77
N GLU A 343 -8.59 0.68 -7.05
CA GLU A 343 -8.00 -0.61 -7.44
C GLU A 343 -6.56 -0.76 -6.90
N THR A 344 -5.77 0.32 -6.94
CA THR A 344 -4.40 0.33 -6.39
C THR A 344 -4.41 0.07 -4.88
N LEU A 345 -5.28 0.75 -4.12
CA LEU A 345 -5.39 0.54 -2.67
C LEU A 345 -5.83 -0.88 -2.32
N VAL A 346 -6.88 -1.39 -2.99
CA VAL A 346 -7.40 -2.73 -2.72
C VAL A 346 -6.40 -3.82 -3.11
N THR A 347 -5.64 -3.64 -4.19
CA THR A 347 -4.61 -4.60 -4.60
C THR A 347 -3.45 -4.66 -3.61
N ASN A 348 -3.13 -3.56 -2.92
CA ASN A 348 -2.10 -3.51 -1.87
C ASN A 348 -2.61 -3.91 -0.48
N TRP A 349 -3.89 -4.15 -0.29
CA TRP A 349 -4.46 -4.62 0.97
C TRP A 349 -4.01 -6.06 1.26
N ARG A 350 -3.55 -6.29 2.50
CA ARG A 350 -3.23 -7.60 3.08
C ARG A 350 -4.05 -7.82 4.32
N SER A 351 -4.66 -8.99 4.43
CA SER A 351 -5.32 -9.41 5.66
C SER A 351 -4.30 -9.68 6.77
N ALA A 352 -4.79 -9.63 8.00
CA ALA A 352 -3.99 -9.92 9.18
C ALA A 352 -3.23 -11.24 9.05
N ALA A 353 -1.94 -11.22 9.35
CA ALA A 353 -1.04 -12.38 9.32
C ALA A 353 0.19 -12.12 10.18
N GLY A 354 0.78 -13.18 10.75
CA GLY A 354 2.00 -13.09 11.53
C GLY A 354 1.94 -12.04 12.64
N ARG A 355 2.84 -11.08 12.60
CA ARG A 355 2.95 -10.02 13.62
C ARG A 355 1.96 -8.86 13.42
N ILE A 356 1.44 -8.67 12.23
CA ILE A 356 0.43 -7.64 11.96
C ILE A 356 -0.95 -8.27 12.11
N ARG A 357 -1.64 -7.92 13.19
CA ARG A 357 -2.89 -8.55 13.66
C ARG A 357 -4.16 -7.94 13.07
N HIS A 358 -4.01 -6.89 12.30
CA HIS A 358 -5.11 -6.18 11.65
C HIS A 358 -4.86 -6.09 10.16
N ASP A 359 -5.93 -5.97 9.38
CA ASP A 359 -5.82 -5.72 7.95
C ASP A 359 -5.14 -4.40 7.68
N ALA A 360 -4.20 -4.38 6.75
CA ALA A 360 -3.40 -3.20 6.44
C ALA A 360 -3.11 -3.10 4.94
N ILE A 361 -2.58 -1.97 4.50
CA ILE A 361 -2.18 -1.74 3.11
C ILE A 361 -0.66 -1.54 3.08
N SER A 362 0.03 -2.35 2.28
CA SER A 362 1.46 -2.19 2.02
C SER A 362 1.71 -1.05 1.02
N PRO A 363 2.92 -0.43 1.00
CA PRO A 363 3.21 0.66 0.07
C PRO A 363 3.05 0.27 -1.39
N SER A 364 3.56 -0.89 -1.81
CA SER A 364 3.40 -1.41 -3.17
C SER A 364 3.58 -2.92 -3.24
N ILE A 365 2.67 -3.61 -3.93
CA ILE A 365 2.81 -5.03 -4.29
C ILE A 365 3.87 -5.25 -5.38
N SER A 366 4.29 -4.21 -6.07
CA SER A 366 5.18 -4.31 -7.23
C SER A 366 6.65 -4.15 -6.88
N TYR A 367 6.98 -3.63 -5.71
CA TYR A 367 8.35 -3.48 -5.25
C TYR A 367 8.65 -4.50 -4.16
N LYS A 368 9.73 -5.27 -4.36
CA LYS A 368 10.05 -6.43 -3.52
C LYS A 368 10.11 -6.11 -2.01
N TRP A 369 10.65 -4.95 -1.64
CA TRP A 369 10.83 -4.57 -0.24
C TRP A 369 9.55 -4.08 0.45
N PHE A 370 8.51 -3.71 -0.30
CA PHE A 370 7.30 -3.14 0.26
C PHE A 370 6.17 -4.14 0.52
N THR A 371 6.29 -5.36 -0.01
CA THR A 371 5.17 -6.31 0.00
C THR A 371 4.87 -6.91 1.37
N GLY A 372 5.88 -7.04 2.23
CA GLY A 372 5.82 -7.75 3.50
C GLY A 372 5.69 -6.87 4.74
N GLY A 373 5.42 -5.57 4.59
CA GLY A 373 5.36 -4.64 5.72
C GLY A 373 4.46 -3.44 5.52
N ILE A 374 4.35 -2.64 6.58
CA ILE A 374 3.61 -1.37 6.61
C ILE A 374 4.47 -0.28 7.26
N TRP A 375 4.37 0.93 6.75
CA TRP A 375 5.06 2.12 7.26
C TRP A 375 4.08 3.05 7.92
N ALA A 376 4.51 3.74 8.99
CA ALA A 376 3.62 4.57 9.78
C ALA A 376 2.98 5.70 8.97
N TRP A 377 3.76 6.59 8.35
CA TRP A 377 3.16 7.74 7.66
C TRP A 377 2.45 7.39 6.35
N ASP A 378 2.82 6.26 5.70
CA ASP A 378 2.05 5.65 4.62
C ASP A 378 0.65 5.28 5.12
N THR A 379 0.60 4.57 6.24
CA THR A 379 -0.65 4.12 6.86
C THR A 379 -1.61 5.27 7.14
N TRP A 380 -1.12 6.42 7.61
CA TRP A 380 -1.99 7.57 7.88
C TRP A 380 -2.65 8.09 6.59
N LYS A 381 -1.88 8.26 5.53
CA LYS A 381 -2.37 8.71 4.21
C LYS A 381 -3.28 7.66 3.56
N GLN A 382 -2.89 6.39 3.62
CA GLN A 382 -3.68 5.26 3.11
C GLN A 382 -5.03 5.17 3.81
N ALA A 383 -5.08 5.32 5.14
CA ALA A 383 -6.32 5.29 5.91
C ALA A 383 -7.28 6.42 5.52
N VAL A 384 -6.77 7.63 5.30
CA VAL A 384 -7.59 8.78 4.84
C VAL A 384 -8.21 8.52 3.47
N GLY A 385 -7.45 7.93 2.54
CA GLY A 385 -7.97 7.53 1.22
C GLY A 385 -8.98 6.39 1.33
N THR A 386 -8.64 5.34 2.08
CA THR A 386 -9.46 4.14 2.28
C THR A 386 -10.81 4.46 2.96
N ALA A 387 -10.84 5.39 3.90
CA ALA A 387 -12.05 5.79 4.60
C ALA A 387 -13.15 6.30 3.66
N ARG A 388 -12.83 6.64 2.41
CA ARG A 388 -13.81 7.11 1.43
C ARG A 388 -14.69 5.99 0.87
N PHE A 389 -14.24 4.72 0.95
CA PHE A 389 -14.99 3.56 0.46
C PHE A 389 -15.12 2.45 1.50
N ASP A 390 -14.18 2.34 2.45
CA ASP A 390 -14.22 1.36 3.52
C ASP A 390 -13.63 1.92 4.84
N PRO A 391 -14.46 2.63 5.64
CA PRO A 391 -14.00 3.17 6.93
C PRO A 391 -13.54 2.10 7.93
N ARG A 392 -14.05 0.85 7.84
CA ARG A 392 -13.64 -0.24 8.73
C ARG A 392 -12.22 -0.70 8.41
N LEU A 393 -11.89 -0.84 7.12
CA LEU A 393 -10.54 -1.14 6.68
C LEU A 393 -9.57 -0.02 7.07
N ALA A 394 -10.00 1.25 6.96
CA ALA A 394 -9.19 2.38 7.40
C ALA A 394 -8.88 2.35 8.90
N GLN A 395 -9.87 2.03 9.75
CA GLN A 395 -9.64 1.81 11.18
C GLN A 395 -8.69 0.64 11.45
N SER A 396 -8.82 -0.44 10.68
CA SER A 396 -7.97 -1.63 10.80
C SER A 396 -6.50 -1.29 10.52
N GLN A 397 -6.21 -0.52 9.47
CA GLN A 397 -4.86 -0.04 9.15
C GLN A 397 -4.25 0.77 10.30
N ILE A 398 -5.01 1.69 10.87
CA ILE A 398 -4.54 2.52 12.00
C ILE A 398 -4.24 1.63 13.21
N ARG A 399 -5.11 0.66 13.53
CA ARG A 399 -4.87 -0.29 14.63
C ARG A 399 -3.62 -1.12 14.38
N ALA A 400 -3.38 -1.54 13.14
CA ALA A 400 -2.19 -2.31 12.77
C ALA A 400 -0.89 -1.63 13.19
N MET A 401 -0.77 -0.30 12.98
CA MET A 401 0.40 0.45 13.44
C MET A 401 0.41 0.66 14.96
N PHE A 402 -0.74 1.00 15.57
CA PHE A 402 -0.82 1.25 17.01
C PHE A 402 -0.69 -0.01 17.86
N ASP A 403 -0.83 -1.21 17.31
CA ASP A 403 -0.48 -2.45 18.01
C ASP A 403 1.01 -2.53 18.36
N HIS A 404 1.85 -1.82 17.61
CA HIS A 404 3.29 -1.75 17.76
C HIS A 404 3.78 -0.46 18.47
N GLN A 405 2.86 0.35 19.00
CA GLN A 405 3.23 1.50 19.81
C GLN A 405 4.05 1.06 21.03
N ILE A 406 5.22 1.65 21.22
CA ILE A 406 6.12 1.32 22.32
C ILE A 406 5.41 1.63 23.65
N ARG A 407 5.41 0.66 24.56
CA ARG A 407 4.73 0.77 25.87
C ARG A 407 5.69 1.21 26.95
N PRO A 408 5.22 1.87 28.02
CA PRO A 408 6.07 2.19 29.19
C PRO A 408 6.69 0.96 29.84
N THR A 409 6.07 -0.21 29.67
CA THR A 409 6.54 -1.51 30.19
C THR A 409 7.49 -2.23 29.22
N SER A 410 7.95 -1.58 28.16
CA SER A 410 8.94 -2.18 27.24
C SER A 410 10.22 -2.50 27.99
N ALA A 411 10.68 -3.75 27.89
CA ALA A 411 11.92 -4.19 28.55
C ALA A 411 13.18 -3.64 27.85
N THR A 412 13.07 -3.32 26.57
CA THR A 412 14.22 -2.90 25.74
C THR A 412 14.25 -1.40 25.46
N ARG A 413 13.10 -0.73 25.46
CA ARG A 413 12.95 0.67 25.01
C ARG A 413 11.97 1.48 25.88
N PRO A 414 12.07 1.47 27.21
CA PRO A 414 11.13 2.20 28.08
C PRO A 414 11.18 3.73 27.85
N GLN A 415 12.34 4.27 27.44
CA GLN A 415 12.52 5.69 27.11
C GLN A 415 11.69 6.12 25.89
N ASP A 416 11.36 5.19 24.97
CA ASP A 416 10.58 5.46 23.77
C ASP A 416 9.07 5.23 23.95
N ALA A 417 8.59 5.15 25.19
CA ALA A 417 7.18 4.95 25.49
C ALA A 417 6.29 5.96 24.75
N GLY A 418 5.33 5.49 23.98
CA GLY A 418 4.44 6.30 23.12
C GLY A 418 4.86 6.39 21.66
N MET A 419 6.11 6.08 21.33
CA MET A 419 6.61 6.07 19.95
C MET A 419 5.86 5.08 19.07
N ILE A 420 5.66 5.44 17.80
CA ILE A 420 5.26 4.52 16.72
C ILE A 420 6.52 4.24 15.89
N PRO A 421 6.90 2.97 15.67
CA PRO A 421 8.02 2.61 14.78
C PRO A 421 7.82 3.13 13.35
N ASP A 422 8.91 3.37 12.64
CA ASP A 422 8.89 3.74 11.22
C ASP A 422 8.16 2.68 10.38
N ALA A 423 8.60 1.42 10.48
CA ALA A 423 8.04 0.31 9.72
C ALA A 423 7.97 -0.97 10.56
N VAL A 424 6.91 -1.74 10.34
CA VAL A 424 6.72 -3.07 10.95
C VAL A 424 6.37 -4.09 9.88
N PHE A 425 6.75 -5.33 10.10
CA PHE A 425 6.60 -6.40 9.12
C PHE A 425 5.76 -7.56 9.63
N TYR A 426 5.26 -8.39 8.71
CA TYR A 426 4.48 -9.57 9.04
C TYR A 426 5.32 -10.67 9.68
N ASN A 427 6.62 -10.72 9.39
CA ASN A 427 7.59 -11.63 10.03
C ASN A 427 7.94 -11.14 11.43
N ASP A 428 8.50 -12.04 12.26
CA ASP A 428 9.08 -11.63 13.53
C ASP A 428 10.39 -10.86 13.30
N GLN A 429 10.59 -9.80 14.08
CA GLN A 429 11.82 -9.01 14.08
C GLN A 429 13.04 -9.90 14.41
N ALA A 430 12.90 -10.83 15.38
CA ALA A 430 13.94 -11.75 15.79
C ALA A 430 14.33 -12.78 14.71
N ASP A 431 13.48 -13.01 13.71
CA ASP A 431 13.69 -13.99 12.66
C ASP A 431 14.56 -13.49 11.51
N GLY A 432 15.17 -12.31 11.66
CA GLY A 432 15.97 -11.70 10.61
C GLY A 432 15.18 -11.38 9.33
N GLY A 433 13.86 -11.44 9.41
CA GLY A 433 12.93 -10.99 8.39
C GLY A 433 12.80 -9.48 8.40
N GLY A 434 13.82 -8.83 8.82
CA GLY A 434 13.67 -7.57 9.38
C GLY A 434 13.98 -6.40 8.49
N ASN A 435 12.99 -5.95 7.76
CA ASN A 435 12.91 -4.54 7.44
C ASN A 435 12.16 -3.77 8.55
N TRP A 436 11.96 -4.38 9.72
CA TRP A 436 11.50 -3.69 10.91
C TRP A 436 12.41 -2.50 11.16
N ASN A 437 11.84 -1.30 11.26
CA ASN A 437 12.61 -0.11 11.57
C ASN A 437 12.06 0.57 12.81
N GLU A 438 12.77 0.41 13.90
CA GLU A 438 12.56 1.10 15.17
C GLU A 438 13.66 2.15 15.44
N ARG A 439 14.58 2.38 14.51
CA ARG A 439 15.66 3.35 14.59
C ARG A 439 15.16 4.79 14.65
N ASN A 440 13.95 5.01 14.17
CA ASN A 440 13.26 6.30 14.09
C ASN A 440 11.75 6.07 14.07
N SER A 441 11.00 7.15 14.20
CA SER A 441 9.56 7.21 13.93
C SER A 441 9.29 7.74 12.52
N LYS A 442 8.10 8.29 12.28
CA LYS A 442 7.68 8.99 11.06
C LYS A 442 6.86 10.23 11.43
N PRO A 443 6.66 11.19 10.49
CA PRO A 443 5.93 12.42 10.78
C PRO A 443 4.58 12.20 11.46
N PRO A 444 4.23 13.06 12.46
CA PRO A 444 3.05 12.89 13.32
C PRO A 444 1.75 13.30 12.58
N LEU A 445 1.22 12.40 11.78
CA LEU A 445 -0.04 12.59 11.03
C LEU A 445 -1.15 11.65 11.52
N ALA A 446 -0.94 10.98 12.67
CA ALA A 446 -1.84 9.94 13.16
C ALA A 446 -3.19 10.52 13.62
N ALA A 447 -3.21 11.66 14.34
CA ALA A 447 -4.45 12.26 14.81
C ALA A 447 -5.27 12.83 13.65
N TRP A 448 -4.63 13.39 12.61
CA TRP A 448 -5.29 13.75 11.36
C TRP A 448 -5.98 12.53 10.72
N ALA A 449 -5.27 11.42 10.58
CA ALA A 449 -5.83 10.21 9.98
C ALA A 449 -7.03 9.67 10.79
N VAL A 450 -6.89 9.57 12.12
CA VAL A 450 -7.98 9.12 13.01
C VAL A 450 -9.19 10.04 12.89
N TRP A 451 -8.99 11.35 12.86
CA TRP A 451 -10.07 12.32 12.71
C TRP A 451 -10.78 12.21 11.36
N GLU A 452 -10.04 12.12 10.25
CA GLU A 452 -10.63 11.97 8.93
C GLU A 452 -11.39 10.63 8.76
N VAL A 453 -10.88 9.53 9.32
CA VAL A 453 -11.57 8.24 9.34
C VAL A 453 -12.87 8.33 10.15
N TYR A 454 -12.83 8.99 11.32
CA TYR A 454 -14.04 9.23 12.12
C TYR A 454 -15.08 10.08 11.37
N ARG A 455 -14.67 11.16 10.72
CA ARG A 455 -15.57 12.02 9.94
C ARG A 455 -16.32 11.27 8.85
N ARG A 456 -15.75 10.16 8.35
CA ARG A 456 -16.38 9.31 7.34
C ARG A 456 -17.23 8.19 7.93
N GLY A 457 -16.77 7.57 9.00
CA GLY A 457 -17.39 6.38 9.60
C GLY A 457 -18.30 6.66 10.78
N GLY A 458 -18.15 7.79 11.46
CA GLY A 458 -18.94 8.20 12.62
C GLY A 458 -18.70 7.41 13.91
N ASP A 459 -17.66 6.56 13.96
CA ASP A 459 -17.41 5.64 15.06
C ASP A 459 -16.72 6.33 16.25
N ARG A 460 -17.50 6.72 17.25
CA ARG A 460 -17.00 7.32 18.50
C ARG A 460 -16.23 6.33 19.38
N ALA A 461 -16.49 5.04 19.28
CA ALA A 461 -15.75 4.03 20.05
C ALA A 461 -14.30 3.98 19.57
N PHE A 462 -14.10 4.05 18.27
CA PHE A 462 -12.78 4.16 17.66
C PHE A 462 -12.03 5.42 18.14
N LEU A 463 -12.69 6.58 18.23
CA LEU A 463 -12.04 7.79 18.79
C LEU A 463 -11.59 7.60 20.25
N ARG A 464 -12.46 7.01 21.10
CA ARG A 464 -12.10 6.75 22.50
C ARG A 464 -10.96 5.77 22.63
N GLU A 465 -10.89 4.78 21.76
CA GLU A 465 -9.78 3.81 21.69
C GLU A 465 -8.45 4.50 21.32
N MET A 466 -8.47 5.38 20.33
CA MET A 466 -7.26 5.99 19.79
C MET A 466 -6.77 7.19 20.58
N TYR A 467 -7.63 7.95 21.21
CA TYR A 467 -7.28 9.20 21.89
C TYR A 467 -6.11 9.08 22.88
N PRO A 468 -6.10 8.13 23.85
CA PRO A 468 -4.97 7.99 24.76
C PRO A 468 -3.68 7.56 24.05
N LYS A 469 -3.75 6.77 23.01
CA LYS A 469 -2.61 6.32 22.21
C LYS A 469 -1.99 7.49 21.43
N LEU A 470 -2.83 8.33 20.82
CA LEU A 470 -2.42 9.54 20.12
C LEU A 470 -1.77 10.56 21.09
N ALA A 471 -2.36 10.75 22.27
CA ALA A 471 -1.79 11.62 23.30
C ALA A 471 -0.42 11.13 23.77
N ALA A 472 -0.23 9.82 23.89
CA ALA A 472 1.08 9.23 24.24
C ALA A 472 2.10 9.45 23.12
N TYR A 473 1.71 9.36 21.85
CA TYR A 473 2.59 9.64 20.71
C TYR A 473 3.02 11.11 20.65
N GLN A 474 2.08 12.04 20.86
CA GLN A 474 2.40 13.48 20.98
C GLN A 474 3.35 13.76 22.15
N ALA A 475 3.16 13.11 23.31
CA ALA A 475 4.03 13.28 24.46
C ALA A 475 5.45 12.76 24.21
N TRP A 476 5.58 11.69 23.39
CA TRP A 476 6.89 11.16 23.01
C TRP A 476 7.70 12.18 22.21
N TRP A 477 7.11 12.85 21.22
CA TRP A 477 7.80 13.87 20.40
C TRP A 477 8.47 14.92 21.27
N TYR A 478 7.75 15.54 22.21
CA TYR A 478 8.29 16.60 23.06
C TYR A 478 9.22 16.09 24.18
N ARG A 479 9.13 14.84 24.56
CA ARG A 479 10.05 14.25 25.52
C ARG A 479 11.37 13.80 24.90
N ASN A 480 11.32 13.30 23.66
CA ASN A 480 12.45 12.64 23.03
C ASN A 480 13.04 13.41 21.84
N ARG A 481 12.37 14.48 21.37
CA ARG A 481 12.71 15.22 20.15
C ARG A 481 12.66 16.75 20.34
N ASP A 482 12.52 17.28 21.51
CA ASP A 482 12.60 18.70 21.87
C ASP A 482 13.86 18.84 22.74
N HIS A 483 15.03 19.04 22.09
CA HIS A 483 16.35 18.96 22.72
C HIS A 483 16.57 20.07 23.74
N ASP A 484 16.26 21.30 23.36
CA ASP A 484 16.46 22.50 24.18
C ASP A 484 15.22 22.90 24.98
N ARG A 485 14.11 22.15 24.84
CA ARG A 485 12.83 22.32 25.56
C ARG A 485 12.17 23.67 25.32
N ASP A 486 12.28 24.17 24.12
CA ASP A 486 11.66 25.44 23.72
C ASP A 486 10.25 25.27 23.12
N GLY A 487 9.79 24.02 22.98
CA GLY A 487 8.47 23.62 22.48
C GLY A 487 8.39 23.39 20.99
N LEU A 488 9.50 23.42 20.28
CA LEU A 488 9.66 22.95 18.91
C LEU A 488 10.47 21.64 18.91
N ALA A 489 10.14 20.74 18.00
CA ALA A 489 10.79 19.43 17.95
C ALA A 489 11.70 19.31 16.73
N GLU A 490 12.72 18.47 16.88
CA GLU A 490 13.63 18.09 15.81
C GLU A 490 13.33 16.66 15.31
N TYR A 491 13.58 16.38 14.04
CA TYR A 491 13.72 14.99 13.59
C TYR A 491 14.97 14.36 14.22
N GLY A 492 14.94 13.05 14.47
CA GLY A 492 16.01 12.41 15.18
C GLY A 492 16.09 10.91 15.00
N ALA A 493 16.86 10.29 15.88
CA ALA A 493 17.09 8.86 15.96
C ALA A 493 16.86 8.34 17.38
N THR A 494 16.45 7.09 17.50
CA THR A 494 16.31 6.42 18.80
C THR A 494 17.64 5.89 19.28
N VAL A 495 17.69 5.44 20.54
CA VAL A 495 18.79 4.61 21.04
C VAL A 495 18.61 3.21 20.46
N ASP A 496 19.39 2.92 19.43
CA ASP A 496 19.33 1.67 18.67
C ASP A 496 20.76 1.23 18.28
N PRO A 497 21.09 -0.07 18.31
CA PRO A 497 22.43 -0.55 17.92
C PRO A 497 22.86 -0.12 16.52
N ALA A 498 21.91 0.03 15.58
CA ALA A 498 22.22 0.48 14.23
C ALA A 498 22.37 2.02 14.11
N ASN A 499 22.11 2.76 15.17
CA ASN A 499 22.37 4.21 15.26
C ASN A 499 23.72 4.47 15.95
N ASP A 500 24.76 3.76 15.55
CA ASP A 500 26.08 3.67 16.23
C ASP A 500 27.02 4.84 15.92
N SER A 501 26.79 5.57 14.84
CA SER A 501 27.59 6.70 14.40
C SER A 501 26.77 7.97 14.21
N ALA A 502 27.44 9.12 14.09
CA ALA A 502 26.76 10.39 13.80
C ALA A 502 26.08 10.35 12.41
N GLU A 503 26.67 9.66 11.46
CA GLU A 503 26.12 9.50 10.11
C GLU A 503 24.85 8.64 10.13
N GLU A 504 24.86 7.48 10.82
CA GLU A 504 23.71 6.60 10.95
C GLU A 504 22.56 7.26 11.70
N ARG A 505 22.85 8.06 12.74
CA ARG A 505 21.84 8.85 13.46
C ARG A 505 21.25 9.94 12.58
N ARG A 506 22.07 10.65 11.78
CA ARG A 506 21.59 11.64 10.82
C ARG A 506 20.75 11.00 9.72
N LEU A 507 21.14 9.83 9.24
CA LEU A 507 20.38 9.04 8.26
C LEU A 507 19.01 8.60 8.84
N ALA A 508 19.00 8.08 10.04
CA ALA A 508 17.75 7.70 10.72
C ALA A 508 16.84 8.93 10.94
N ALA A 509 17.39 10.08 11.27
CA ALA A 509 16.64 11.33 11.39
C ALA A 509 16.06 11.81 10.05
N ALA A 510 16.79 11.64 8.95
CA ALA A 510 16.27 11.91 7.61
C ALA A 510 15.11 10.95 7.27
N TRP A 511 15.22 9.67 7.61
CA TRP A 511 14.11 8.71 7.47
C TRP A 511 12.91 9.05 8.36
N GLU A 512 13.14 9.59 9.59
CA GLU A 512 12.06 10.04 10.48
C GLU A 512 11.21 11.14 9.83
N SER A 513 11.83 11.98 9.00
CA SER A 513 11.11 13.00 8.22
C SER A 513 10.28 12.43 7.05
N GLY A 514 10.58 11.21 6.60
CA GLY A 514 10.06 10.60 5.39
C GLY A 514 10.63 11.18 4.10
N MET A 515 11.43 12.26 4.15
CA MET A 515 12.09 12.87 3.01
C MET A 515 13.58 12.48 2.94
N ASP A 516 13.84 11.19 2.91
CA ASP A 516 15.06 10.44 3.22
C ASP A 516 16.38 11.07 2.75
N ASN A 517 16.42 11.72 1.60
CA ASN A 517 17.62 12.35 1.04
C ASN A 517 17.41 13.82 0.66
N ALA A 518 16.46 14.51 1.26
CA ALA A 518 16.25 15.94 1.00
C ALA A 518 17.53 16.75 1.33
N PRO A 519 17.84 17.81 0.56
CA PRO A 519 19.07 18.59 0.74
C PRO A 519 19.27 19.11 2.17
N ARG A 520 18.18 19.41 2.86
CA ARG A 520 18.21 19.93 4.24
C ARG A 520 18.83 18.98 5.27
N PHE A 521 19.06 17.71 4.91
CA PHE A 521 19.70 16.70 5.76
C PHE A 521 21.16 16.43 5.39
N ASP A 522 21.72 17.13 4.39
CA ASP A 522 23.10 16.93 3.98
C ASP A 522 24.08 17.44 5.07
N ALA A 523 25.01 16.61 5.48
CA ALA A 523 26.07 17.00 6.41
C ALA A 523 26.91 18.16 5.87
N ALA A 524 27.14 18.21 4.54
CA ALA A 524 27.85 19.29 3.87
C ALA A 524 27.15 20.66 4.00
N LEU A 525 25.86 20.68 4.34
CA LEU A 525 25.08 21.90 4.60
C LEU A 525 24.95 22.22 6.11
N GLY A 526 25.83 21.61 6.94
CA GLY A 526 25.91 21.87 8.38
C GLY A 526 24.91 21.10 9.23
N THR A 527 24.20 20.09 8.68
CA THR A 527 23.32 19.24 9.46
C THR A 527 24.12 18.19 10.23
N SER A 528 23.99 18.19 11.54
CA SER A 528 24.60 17.22 12.45
C SER A 528 23.58 16.76 13.50
N VAL A 529 24.03 16.00 14.49
CA VAL A 529 23.17 15.44 15.54
C VAL A 529 23.67 15.82 16.94
N VAL A 530 22.71 16.00 17.86
CA VAL A 530 22.95 16.17 19.30
C VAL A 530 22.34 14.98 20.06
N THR A 531 22.83 14.75 21.29
CA THR A 531 22.37 13.65 22.15
C THR A 531 21.36 14.16 23.17
N ASN A 532 20.16 13.58 23.18
CA ASN A 532 19.10 13.89 24.13
C ASN A 532 19.29 13.07 25.40
N ARG A 533 19.07 13.71 26.57
CA ARG A 533 19.18 13.07 27.88
C ARG A 533 18.00 13.46 28.77
N ASP A 534 17.58 12.51 29.59
CA ASP A 534 16.61 12.81 30.65
C ASP A 534 17.27 13.51 31.86
N ALA A 535 16.48 13.79 32.90
CA ALA A 535 16.94 14.43 34.09
C ALA A 535 18.00 13.62 34.89
N SER A 536 18.07 12.30 34.66
CA SER A 536 19.09 11.42 35.28
C SER A 536 20.39 11.36 34.45
N GLY A 537 20.44 12.02 33.29
CA GLY A 537 21.56 11.96 32.35
C GLY A 537 21.54 10.75 31.41
N THR A 538 20.51 9.90 31.49
CA THR A 538 20.36 8.75 30.59
C THR A 538 20.03 9.21 29.16
N VAL A 539 20.72 8.63 28.19
CA VAL A 539 20.46 8.93 26.76
C VAL A 539 19.07 8.45 26.39
N THR A 540 18.22 9.35 25.88
CA THR A 540 16.85 9.05 25.44
C THR A 540 16.70 9.00 23.91
N GLY A 541 17.70 9.49 23.16
CA GLY A 541 17.70 9.53 21.73
C GLY A 541 18.66 10.59 21.20
N TYR A 542 18.49 10.93 19.94
CA TYR A 542 19.31 11.90 19.22
C TYR A 542 18.41 12.82 18.40
N SER A 543 18.73 14.10 18.31
CA SER A 543 18.04 15.09 17.50
C SER A 543 18.97 15.71 16.47
N LEU A 544 18.45 16.17 15.33
CA LEU A 544 19.20 17.02 14.42
C LEU A 544 19.49 18.38 15.05
N THR A 545 20.56 19.04 14.60
CA THR A 545 20.90 20.42 15.00
C THR A 545 19.99 21.46 14.31
N GLN A 546 18.75 21.07 14.03
CA GLN A 546 17.73 21.93 13.41
C GLN A 546 16.33 21.52 13.81
N GLU A 547 15.49 22.52 14.04
CA GLU A 547 14.04 22.37 14.19
C GLU A 547 13.42 22.41 12.79
N SER A 548 12.68 21.35 12.41
CA SER A 548 12.16 21.23 11.05
C SER A 548 10.76 21.83 10.95
N VAL A 549 10.53 22.63 9.90
CA VAL A 549 9.30 23.42 9.73
C VAL A 549 8.07 22.54 9.50
N ASP A 550 8.20 21.50 8.71
CA ASP A 550 7.11 20.54 8.47
C ASP A 550 6.76 19.74 9.72
N LEU A 551 7.75 19.25 10.48
CA LEU A 551 7.52 18.52 11.72
C LEU A 551 6.68 19.33 12.69
N ASN A 552 7.08 20.58 12.95
CA ASN A 552 6.40 21.43 13.90
C ASN A 552 5.03 21.90 13.40
N ALA A 553 4.86 22.09 12.09
CA ALA A 553 3.57 22.33 11.49
C ALA A 553 2.65 21.10 11.60
N TYR A 554 3.16 19.87 11.37
CA TYR A 554 2.41 18.63 11.57
C TYR A 554 2.03 18.42 13.03
N LEU A 555 2.94 18.66 13.97
CA LEU A 555 2.65 18.56 15.41
C LEU A 555 1.52 19.52 15.83
N ALA A 556 1.55 20.77 15.34
CA ALA A 556 0.50 21.72 15.60
C ALA A 556 -0.87 21.27 15.05
N ALA A 557 -0.90 20.76 13.82
CA ALA A 557 -2.12 20.24 13.23
C ALA A 557 -2.64 18.98 13.96
N ASP A 558 -1.75 18.08 14.37
CA ASP A 558 -2.12 16.89 15.13
C ASP A 558 -2.70 17.25 16.51
N GLN A 559 -2.18 18.32 17.15
CA GLN A 559 -2.72 18.88 18.39
C GLN A 559 -4.12 19.47 18.19
N ASP A 560 -4.37 20.15 17.05
CA ASP A 560 -5.71 20.62 16.68
C ASP A 560 -6.68 19.43 16.51
N HIS A 561 -6.26 18.37 15.83
CA HIS A 561 -7.08 17.16 15.68
C HIS A 561 -7.30 16.44 17.02
N LEU A 562 -6.32 16.42 17.92
CA LEU A 562 -6.49 15.92 19.28
C LEU A 562 -7.52 16.74 20.06
N ALA A 563 -7.56 18.05 19.90
CA ALA A 563 -8.60 18.90 20.49
C ALA A 563 -9.98 18.56 19.92
N ASP A 564 -10.10 18.35 18.61
CA ASP A 564 -11.36 17.95 17.98
C ASP A 564 -11.81 16.56 18.46
N ILE A 565 -10.88 15.61 18.62
CA ILE A 565 -11.15 14.27 19.17
C ILE A 565 -11.60 14.37 20.63
N ALA A 566 -10.90 15.17 21.45
CA ALA A 566 -11.25 15.41 22.85
C ALA A 566 -12.68 15.98 22.97
N ARG A 567 -13.02 16.98 22.15
CA ARG A 567 -14.37 17.53 22.07
C ARG A 567 -15.40 16.47 21.70
N ALA A 568 -15.13 15.67 20.67
CA ALA A 568 -16.05 14.63 20.17
C ALA A 568 -16.25 13.50 21.17
N THR A 569 -15.26 13.24 22.05
CA THR A 569 -15.33 12.23 23.13
C THR A 569 -15.84 12.77 24.44
N GLY A 570 -15.99 14.09 24.59
CA GLY A 570 -16.54 14.77 25.76
C GLY A 570 -15.48 15.26 26.78
N ASP A 571 -14.18 15.18 26.45
CA ASP A 571 -13.07 15.70 27.29
C ASP A 571 -12.85 17.20 27.03
N ARG A 572 -13.66 18.05 27.66
CA ARG A 572 -13.54 19.52 27.51
C ARG A 572 -12.21 20.08 28.08
N ALA A 573 -11.66 19.47 29.11
CA ALA A 573 -10.38 19.90 29.65
C ALA A 573 -9.24 19.56 28.68
N GLY A 574 -9.26 18.37 28.11
CA GLY A 574 -8.34 17.96 27.05
C GLY A 574 -8.47 18.85 25.81
N GLU A 575 -9.69 19.20 25.37
CA GLU A 575 -9.91 20.10 24.24
C GLU A 575 -9.18 21.45 24.45
N ARG A 576 -9.33 22.08 25.61
CA ARG A 576 -8.65 23.35 25.92
C ARG A 576 -7.13 23.18 25.92
N ARG A 577 -6.61 22.18 26.65
CA ARG A 577 -5.15 21.92 26.72
C ARG A 577 -4.54 21.74 25.31
N TRP A 578 -5.19 20.98 24.45
CA TRP A 578 -4.70 20.75 23.10
C TRP A 578 -4.79 21.99 22.21
N ARG A 579 -5.86 22.81 22.32
CA ARG A 579 -5.97 24.09 21.62
C ARG A 579 -4.89 25.08 22.04
N ASP A 580 -4.64 25.22 23.32
CA ASP A 580 -3.61 26.11 23.85
C ASP A 580 -2.22 25.70 23.36
N ARG A 581 -1.94 24.39 23.35
CA ARG A 581 -0.68 23.87 22.83
C ARG A 581 -0.54 24.06 21.32
N ALA A 582 -1.57 23.76 20.55
CA ALA A 582 -1.58 23.96 19.12
C ALA A 582 -1.30 25.43 18.75
N GLU A 583 -1.98 26.38 19.42
CA GLU A 583 -1.75 27.81 19.16
C GLU A 583 -0.33 28.25 19.52
N ALA A 584 0.27 27.71 20.59
CA ALA A 584 1.65 27.99 20.93
C ALA A 584 2.61 27.50 19.82
N THR A 585 2.44 26.27 19.36
CA THR A 585 3.27 25.67 18.28
C THR A 585 3.04 26.42 16.95
N HIS A 586 1.79 26.71 16.57
CA HIS A 586 1.48 27.50 15.38
C HIS A 586 2.14 28.88 15.42
N ARG A 587 2.10 29.56 16.58
CA ARG A 587 2.73 30.87 16.74
C ARG A 587 4.24 30.78 16.59
N ALA A 588 4.89 29.79 17.20
CA ALA A 588 6.33 29.60 17.11
C ALA A 588 6.77 29.38 15.64
N VAL A 589 6.11 28.47 14.92
CA VAL A 589 6.38 28.25 13.48
C VAL A 589 6.16 29.52 12.67
N ARG A 590 5.05 30.21 12.88
CA ARG A 590 4.66 31.43 12.13
C ARG A 590 5.66 32.57 12.32
N THR A 591 6.22 32.74 13.50
CA THR A 591 7.09 33.87 13.84
C THR A 591 8.57 33.57 13.69
N ARG A 592 9.00 32.35 14.02
CA ARG A 592 10.43 31.99 14.01
C ARG A 592 10.89 31.43 12.65
N MET A 593 10.07 30.61 11.98
CA MET A 593 10.46 29.85 10.79
C MET A 593 10.15 30.53 9.47
N TYR A 594 9.32 31.57 9.46
CA TYR A 594 9.04 32.37 8.24
C TYR A 594 10.10 33.41 7.99
N ASP A 595 10.65 33.43 6.76
CA ASP A 595 11.56 34.46 6.29
C ASP A 595 10.84 35.47 5.40
N PRO A 596 10.66 36.74 5.87
CA PRO A 596 9.96 37.76 5.08
C PRO A 596 10.73 38.22 3.86
N GLY A 597 12.05 38.15 3.85
CA GLY A 597 12.91 38.49 2.69
C GLY A 597 12.81 37.45 1.57
N ASP A 598 12.65 36.18 1.95
CA ASP A 598 12.51 35.06 1.03
C ASP A 598 11.06 34.73 0.66
N GLY A 599 10.12 35.12 1.50
CA GLY A 599 8.69 34.82 1.33
C GLY A 599 8.39 33.33 1.51
N TRP A 600 9.17 32.62 2.32
CA TRP A 600 9.10 31.17 2.50
C TRP A 600 9.29 30.77 3.95
N PHE A 601 8.85 29.57 4.32
CA PHE A 601 9.16 28.96 5.61
C PHE A 601 10.38 28.04 5.50
N HIS A 602 11.30 28.14 6.45
CA HIS A 602 12.53 27.38 6.52
C HIS A 602 12.71 26.71 7.88
N ASP A 603 13.48 25.64 7.90
CA ASP A 603 14.03 25.10 9.13
C ASP A 603 14.87 26.16 9.83
N ILE A 604 15.00 26.07 11.16
CA ILE A 604 15.86 26.95 11.95
C ILE A 604 16.93 26.13 12.66
N ALA A 605 18.09 26.75 12.88
CA ALA A 605 19.19 26.14 13.61
C ALA A 605 18.84 26.07 15.10
N LEU A 606 19.16 24.95 15.73
CA LEU A 606 18.97 24.73 17.17
C LEU A 606 19.75 25.77 18.01
N ASP A 607 20.93 26.19 17.53
CA ASP A 607 21.75 27.24 18.15
C ASP A 607 21.27 28.66 17.77
N GLY A 608 20.35 29.20 18.50
CA GLY A 608 19.90 30.61 18.36
C GLY A 608 18.84 30.86 17.29
N GLY A 609 18.20 29.82 16.72
CA GLY A 609 17.00 29.98 15.88
C GLY A 609 17.23 30.66 14.53
N ARG A 610 18.45 30.65 13.99
CA ARG A 610 18.78 31.21 12.68
C ARG A 610 18.11 30.42 11.55
N ARG A 611 17.40 31.07 10.65
CA ARG A 611 16.77 30.41 9.48
C ARG A 611 17.80 29.85 8.52
N LEU A 612 17.60 28.60 8.08
CA LEU A 612 18.56 27.86 7.27
C LEU A 612 18.32 28.07 5.75
N THR A 613 18.19 29.31 5.33
CA THR A 613 17.84 29.70 3.96
C THR A 613 18.86 29.23 2.90
N ALA A 614 20.15 29.09 3.26
CA ALA A 614 21.20 28.62 2.35
C ALA A 614 20.97 27.21 1.80
N ARG A 615 20.08 26.43 2.41
CA ARG A 615 19.71 25.08 1.93
C ARG A 615 18.71 25.09 0.76
N GLY A 616 18.28 26.28 0.34
CA GLY A 616 17.25 26.46 -0.69
C GLY A 616 15.84 26.23 -0.17
N ARG A 617 14.86 26.35 -1.07
CA ARG A 617 13.46 26.11 -0.74
C ARG A 617 13.10 24.66 -1.06
N GLY A 618 12.61 23.95 -0.04
CA GLY A 618 11.98 22.64 -0.20
C GLY A 618 10.46 22.75 -0.01
N ILE A 619 9.73 21.78 -0.52
CA ILE A 619 8.24 21.74 -0.47
C ILE A 619 7.70 21.71 0.98
N GLU A 620 8.51 21.26 1.95
CA GLU A 620 8.21 21.28 3.36
C GLU A 620 7.83 22.67 3.88
N GLY A 621 8.40 23.73 3.28
CA GLY A 621 8.05 25.10 3.61
C GLY A 621 6.62 25.52 3.18
N ALA A 622 5.91 24.70 2.42
CA ALA A 622 4.49 24.89 2.11
C ALA A 622 3.54 24.24 3.12
N ILE A 623 4.03 23.33 3.96
CA ILE A 623 3.21 22.61 4.95
C ILE A 623 2.48 23.55 5.93
N PRO A 624 3.05 24.68 6.38
CA PRO A 624 2.32 25.67 7.20
C PRO A 624 1.02 26.22 6.58
N LEU A 625 0.86 26.14 5.26
CA LEU A 625 -0.42 26.46 4.62
C LEU A 625 -1.46 25.36 4.87
N TRP A 626 -1.09 24.11 4.65
CA TRP A 626 -2.00 22.98 4.86
C TRP A 626 -2.50 22.89 6.30
N THR A 627 -1.61 23.07 7.26
CA THR A 627 -1.92 23.02 8.68
C THR A 627 -2.70 24.25 9.19
N GLY A 628 -2.72 25.35 8.42
CA GLY A 628 -3.36 26.61 8.83
C GLY A 628 -2.49 27.47 9.74
N THR A 629 -1.20 27.16 9.79
CA THR A 629 -0.21 27.88 10.61
C THR A 629 0.10 29.28 10.07
N ALA A 630 0.21 29.44 8.75
CA ALA A 630 0.58 30.69 8.12
C ALA A 630 -0.45 31.82 8.36
N SER A 631 -0.01 33.06 8.45
CA SER A 631 -0.91 34.21 8.30
C SER A 631 -1.35 34.36 6.84
N ARG A 632 -2.39 35.14 6.59
CA ARG A 632 -2.86 35.42 5.21
C ARG A 632 -1.77 36.04 4.32
N ALA A 633 -0.96 36.95 4.87
CA ALA A 633 0.14 37.57 4.13
C ALA A 633 1.26 36.57 3.81
N GLN A 634 1.63 35.74 4.77
CA GLN A 634 2.61 34.65 4.56
C GLN A 634 2.10 33.65 3.53
N ALA A 635 0.84 33.24 3.61
CA ALA A 635 0.24 32.32 2.65
C ALA A 635 0.21 32.92 1.22
N ALA A 636 0.01 34.23 1.07
CA ALA A 636 0.10 34.90 -0.24
C ALA A 636 1.53 34.85 -0.79
N ALA A 637 2.55 35.09 0.02
CA ALA A 637 3.94 34.99 -0.41
C ALA A 637 4.34 33.57 -0.81
N VAL A 638 3.96 32.57 0.00
CA VAL A 638 4.18 31.14 -0.31
C VAL A 638 3.44 30.74 -1.59
N ARG A 639 2.20 31.19 -1.80
CA ARG A 639 1.45 31.00 -3.05
C ARG A 639 2.25 31.46 -4.25
N ASP A 640 2.87 32.66 -4.18
CA ASP A 640 3.62 33.24 -5.28
C ASP A 640 4.80 32.34 -5.67
N ARG A 641 5.48 31.74 -4.70
CA ARG A 641 6.54 30.74 -4.93
C ARG A 641 5.98 29.44 -5.52
N LEU A 642 4.87 28.93 -4.98
CA LEU A 642 4.23 27.70 -5.47
C LEU A 642 3.70 27.84 -6.91
N THR A 643 3.41 29.05 -7.37
CA THR A 643 2.89 29.34 -8.72
C THR A 643 3.94 29.81 -9.71
N ASP A 644 5.18 30.07 -9.27
CA ASP A 644 6.29 30.47 -10.16
C ASP A 644 6.88 29.25 -10.88
N PRO A 645 6.93 29.24 -12.24
CA PRO A 645 7.55 28.15 -13.02
C PRO A 645 9.05 27.96 -12.77
N ARG A 646 9.74 28.99 -12.27
CA ARG A 646 11.15 28.92 -11.89
C ARG A 646 11.35 28.28 -10.52
N GLU A 647 10.28 28.08 -9.76
CA GLU A 647 10.28 27.52 -8.42
C GLU A 647 9.57 26.16 -8.42
N PHE A 648 8.31 26.12 -7.99
CA PHE A 648 7.55 24.88 -7.78
C PHE A 648 6.49 24.58 -8.85
N ALA A 649 6.15 25.57 -9.72
CA ALA A 649 5.20 25.33 -10.81
C ALA A 649 5.87 24.75 -12.06
N THR A 650 6.74 23.77 -11.87
CA THR A 650 7.38 22.96 -12.92
C THR A 650 6.33 22.34 -13.87
N PRO A 651 6.68 21.78 -15.03
CA PRO A 651 5.73 21.08 -15.92
C PRO A 651 4.81 20.11 -15.18
N VAL A 652 5.33 19.25 -14.30
CA VAL A 652 4.56 18.57 -13.27
C VAL A 652 4.73 19.36 -11.96
N PRO A 653 3.73 20.08 -11.46
CA PRO A 653 3.90 21.02 -10.35
C PRO A 653 4.14 20.34 -9.00
N PHE A 654 4.67 21.14 -8.07
CA PHE A 654 4.96 20.75 -6.69
C PHE A 654 6.18 19.82 -6.56
N SER A 655 7.28 20.15 -7.28
CA SER A 655 8.57 19.50 -7.06
C SER A 655 9.00 19.59 -5.58
N THR A 656 9.72 18.58 -5.09
CA THR A 656 10.15 18.57 -3.67
C THR A 656 11.23 19.59 -3.35
N VAL A 657 11.97 20.06 -4.35
CA VAL A 657 12.94 21.15 -4.24
C VAL A 657 12.62 22.18 -5.32
N ALA A 658 12.73 23.45 -5.01
CA ALA A 658 12.52 24.53 -5.96
C ALA A 658 13.50 24.41 -7.15
N ARG A 659 13.00 24.60 -8.36
CA ARG A 659 13.80 24.49 -9.59
C ARG A 659 15.00 25.46 -9.61
N SER A 660 14.87 26.62 -8.97
CA SER A 660 15.93 27.61 -8.83
C SER A 660 17.06 27.19 -7.88
N SER A 661 16.83 26.17 -7.05
CA SER A 661 17.80 25.71 -6.06
C SER A 661 19.00 25.01 -6.74
N PRO A 662 20.24 25.26 -6.30
CA PRO A 662 21.40 24.51 -6.78
C PRO A 662 21.36 23.01 -6.42
N TYR A 663 20.49 22.62 -5.51
CA TYR A 663 20.31 21.24 -5.06
C TYR A 663 19.20 20.50 -5.82
N PHE A 664 18.53 21.17 -6.76
CA PHE A 664 17.46 20.57 -7.56
C PHE A 664 18.02 19.46 -8.46
N ALA A 665 17.49 18.26 -8.28
CA ALA A 665 17.87 17.08 -9.06
C ALA A 665 16.61 16.27 -9.40
N PRO A 666 16.03 16.45 -10.60
CA PRO A 666 14.64 16.05 -10.93
C PRO A 666 14.39 14.54 -10.90
N GLN A 667 15.44 13.70 -10.81
CA GLN A 667 15.31 12.23 -10.74
C GLN A 667 15.91 11.63 -9.46
N ARG A 668 16.27 12.46 -8.46
CA ARG A 668 16.94 12.01 -7.24
C ARG A 668 16.02 12.03 -6.02
N TYR A 669 15.08 11.13 -5.98
CA TYR A 669 14.17 10.76 -4.88
C TYR A 669 13.48 11.98 -4.22
N TRP A 670 14.00 12.56 -3.12
CA TRP A 670 13.44 13.75 -2.44
C TRP A 670 14.19 15.06 -2.82
N ARG A 671 14.96 15.08 -3.91
CA ARG A 671 15.73 16.24 -4.35
C ARG A 671 15.15 16.94 -5.59
N GLY A 672 13.90 16.65 -5.94
CA GLY A 672 13.23 17.24 -7.09
C GLY A 672 11.97 16.55 -7.55
N PRO A 673 11.88 15.20 -7.60
CA PRO A 673 10.68 14.50 -8.03
C PRO A 673 9.42 15.00 -7.33
N VAL A 674 8.28 14.90 -8.04
CA VAL A 674 6.97 15.24 -7.51
C VAL A 674 6.40 14.04 -6.78
N TRP A 675 6.09 14.22 -5.50
CA TRP A 675 5.41 13.26 -4.66
C TRP A 675 3.96 13.71 -4.46
N LEU A 676 3.00 12.83 -4.75
CA LEU A 676 1.59 13.20 -4.79
C LEU A 676 1.02 13.59 -3.42
N ASP A 677 1.58 13.09 -2.33
CA ASP A 677 1.19 13.49 -0.98
C ASP A 677 1.61 14.94 -0.66
N GLN A 678 2.82 15.33 -1.04
CA GLN A 678 3.29 16.70 -0.87
C GLN A 678 2.51 17.67 -1.77
N ALA A 679 2.22 17.25 -3.00
CA ALA A 679 1.35 17.98 -3.89
C ALA A 679 -0.08 18.11 -3.34
N TYR A 680 -0.62 17.07 -2.67
CA TYR A 680 -1.91 17.13 -1.98
C TYR A 680 -1.87 18.18 -0.86
N PHE A 681 -0.86 18.18 -0.02
CA PHE A 681 -0.73 19.16 1.07
C PHE A 681 -0.62 20.58 0.53
N ALA A 682 0.23 20.81 -0.47
CA ALA A 682 0.41 22.14 -1.06
C ALA A 682 -0.88 22.69 -1.68
N GLN A 683 -1.59 21.89 -2.52
CA GLN A 683 -2.83 22.34 -3.14
C GLN A 683 -3.97 22.52 -2.11
N ALA A 684 -4.05 21.67 -1.09
CA ALA A 684 -5.05 21.82 -0.02
C ALA A 684 -4.76 23.06 0.82
N GLY A 685 -3.48 23.37 1.07
CA GLY A 685 -3.05 24.61 1.69
C GLY A 685 -3.46 25.85 0.90
N LEU A 686 -3.22 25.87 -0.40
CA LEU A 686 -3.67 26.97 -1.27
C LEU A 686 -5.17 27.18 -1.18
N ARG A 687 -5.98 26.12 -1.21
CA ARG A 687 -7.44 26.22 -1.07
C ARG A 687 -7.87 26.74 0.30
N ARG A 688 -7.20 26.31 1.37
CA ARG A 688 -7.49 26.76 2.75
C ARG A 688 -7.40 28.28 2.89
N TYR A 689 -6.49 28.90 2.17
CA TYR A 689 -6.31 30.36 2.16
C TYR A 689 -7.06 31.10 1.04
N GLY A 690 -7.95 30.41 0.32
CA GLY A 690 -8.80 31.01 -0.70
C GLY A 690 -8.15 31.14 -2.09
N HIS A 691 -6.92 30.60 -2.28
CA HIS A 691 -6.23 30.60 -3.58
C HIS A 691 -6.73 29.46 -4.49
N THR A 692 -8.07 29.35 -4.59
CA THR A 692 -8.74 28.20 -5.24
C THR A 692 -8.46 28.11 -6.73
N ALA A 693 -8.36 29.24 -7.44
CA ALA A 693 -8.08 29.26 -8.88
C ALA A 693 -6.67 28.71 -9.18
N GLN A 694 -5.66 29.16 -8.43
CA GLN A 694 -4.28 28.69 -8.57
C GLN A 694 -4.16 27.20 -8.20
N ALA A 695 -4.76 26.79 -7.08
CA ALA A 695 -4.82 25.40 -6.66
C ALA A 695 -5.44 24.51 -7.74
N ARG A 696 -6.53 24.97 -8.37
CA ARG A 696 -7.20 24.24 -9.46
C ARG A 696 -6.29 24.10 -10.69
N THR A 697 -5.71 25.20 -11.16
CA THR A 697 -4.81 25.17 -12.33
C THR A 697 -3.62 24.24 -12.14
N LEU A 698 -2.96 24.29 -10.96
CA LEU A 698 -1.86 23.42 -10.64
C LEU A 698 -2.31 21.96 -10.49
N THR A 699 -3.46 21.72 -9.86
CA THR A 699 -4.02 20.35 -9.74
C THR A 699 -4.36 19.76 -11.11
N ASP A 700 -4.96 20.52 -12.02
CA ASP A 700 -5.29 20.03 -13.37
C ASP A 700 -4.03 19.61 -14.12
N ARG A 701 -2.94 20.39 -14.03
CA ARG A 701 -1.63 20.02 -14.58
C ARG A 701 -1.05 18.79 -13.89
N LEU A 702 -1.10 18.71 -12.57
CA LEU A 702 -0.63 17.57 -11.80
C LEU A 702 -1.32 16.26 -12.19
N LEU A 703 -2.61 16.31 -12.51
CA LEU A 703 -3.37 15.11 -12.88
C LEU A 703 -3.19 14.68 -14.34
N THR A 704 -2.68 15.55 -15.20
CA THR A 704 -2.58 15.29 -16.66
C THR A 704 -1.15 15.14 -17.16
N ALA A 705 -0.18 15.84 -16.57
CA ALA A 705 1.21 15.83 -17.01
C ALA A 705 2.00 14.55 -16.67
N PRO A 706 1.80 13.85 -15.52
CA PRO A 706 2.50 12.61 -15.23
C PRO A 706 2.13 11.49 -16.19
N HIS A 707 3.14 10.85 -16.77
CA HIS A 707 2.92 9.76 -17.72
C HIS A 707 2.27 8.56 -17.01
N GLY A 708 1.27 7.99 -17.62
CA GLY A 708 0.55 6.83 -17.07
C GLY A 708 -0.58 7.19 -16.07
N LEU A 709 -0.51 8.35 -15.39
CA LEU A 709 -1.45 8.68 -14.33
C LEU A 709 -2.90 8.80 -14.84
N SER A 710 -3.14 9.53 -15.89
CA SER A 710 -4.48 9.72 -16.51
C SER A 710 -4.86 8.62 -17.53
N THR A 711 -3.92 7.72 -17.88
CA THR A 711 -4.13 6.63 -18.86
C THR A 711 -4.28 5.28 -18.15
N ARG A 712 -3.82 4.16 -18.74
CA ARG A 712 -3.88 2.81 -18.15
C ARG A 712 -2.64 2.41 -17.35
N GLY A 713 -1.61 3.27 -17.28
CA GLY A 713 -0.42 3.02 -16.48
C GLY A 713 -0.70 3.03 -14.97
N PRO A 714 0.18 2.45 -14.15
CA PRO A 714 0.04 2.43 -12.70
C PRO A 714 0.19 3.83 -12.09
N VAL A 715 -0.32 4.00 -10.88
CA VAL A 715 0.02 5.14 -10.02
C VAL A 715 1.43 4.89 -9.47
N MET A 716 2.35 5.84 -9.71
CA MET A 716 3.75 5.69 -9.32
C MET A 716 4.03 6.30 -7.96
N GLU A 717 5.17 5.93 -7.40
CA GLU A 717 5.69 6.49 -6.16
C GLU A 717 5.93 7.99 -6.31
N ASN A 718 6.63 8.39 -7.37
CA ASN A 718 6.84 9.79 -7.72
C ASN A 718 7.04 9.98 -9.24
N TYR A 719 7.16 11.23 -9.67
CA TYR A 719 7.27 11.61 -11.08
C TYR A 719 8.35 12.67 -11.30
N ASP A 720 9.03 12.60 -12.44
CA ASP A 720 9.97 13.63 -12.87
C ASP A 720 9.23 14.97 -13.08
N PRO A 721 9.62 16.06 -12.38
CA PRO A 721 8.92 17.35 -12.44
C PRO A 721 9.02 18.04 -13.80
N LEU A 722 10.01 17.69 -14.63
CA LEU A 722 10.25 18.33 -15.91
C LEU A 722 9.63 17.58 -17.08
N THR A 723 9.65 16.26 -17.04
CA THR A 723 9.21 15.40 -18.15
C THR A 723 7.90 14.66 -17.87
N GLY A 724 7.51 14.49 -16.61
CA GLY A 724 6.40 13.64 -16.21
C GLY A 724 6.71 12.14 -16.24
N ALA A 725 7.96 11.76 -16.46
CA ALA A 725 8.35 10.35 -16.47
C ALA A 725 8.08 9.69 -15.11
N PRO A 726 7.59 8.43 -15.11
CA PRO A 726 7.37 7.67 -13.88
C PRO A 726 8.72 7.31 -13.24
N LEU A 727 8.80 7.42 -11.92
CA LEU A 727 10.00 7.12 -11.15
C LEU A 727 9.66 6.14 -10.00
N ASN A 728 10.63 5.27 -9.69
CA ASN A 728 10.60 4.32 -8.58
C ASN A 728 9.42 3.32 -8.64
N SER A 729 8.73 3.07 -7.53
CA SER A 729 7.78 1.97 -7.40
C SER A 729 6.45 2.22 -8.12
N PRO A 730 5.99 1.32 -9.01
CA PRO A 730 4.63 1.35 -9.54
C PRO A 730 3.61 0.85 -8.51
N ASN A 731 2.32 1.12 -8.77
CA ASN A 731 1.19 0.74 -7.92
C ASN A 731 1.30 1.26 -6.47
N PHE A 732 1.76 2.49 -6.32
CA PHE A 732 2.08 3.05 -5.03
C PHE A 732 0.84 3.54 -4.29
N SER A 733 0.59 2.95 -3.12
CA SER A 733 -0.68 3.05 -2.42
C SER A 733 -0.92 4.42 -1.77
N TRP A 734 0.09 5.08 -1.18
CA TRP A 734 -0.15 6.41 -0.60
C TRP A 734 -0.43 7.46 -1.69
N SER A 735 0.27 7.37 -2.83
CA SER A 735 -0.02 8.23 -3.98
C SER A 735 -1.47 8.06 -4.45
N ALA A 736 -1.94 6.81 -4.54
CA ALA A 736 -3.32 6.50 -4.86
C ALA A 736 -4.30 7.01 -3.79
N ALA A 737 -3.92 6.90 -2.50
CA ALA A 737 -4.77 7.31 -1.39
C ALA A 737 -5.04 8.82 -1.39
N VAL A 738 -4.01 9.65 -1.59
CA VAL A 738 -4.17 11.12 -1.57
C VAL A 738 -4.86 11.68 -2.82
N LEU A 739 -4.84 10.94 -3.93
CA LEU A 739 -5.65 11.30 -5.11
C LEU A 739 -7.15 11.32 -4.79
N LEU A 740 -7.66 10.41 -3.97
CA LEU A 740 -9.10 10.34 -3.68
C LEU A 740 -9.66 11.63 -3.03
N PRO A 741 -9.08 12.19 -1.95
CA PRO A 741 -9.51 13.49 -1.44
C PRO A 741 -9.24 14.63 -2.42
N MET A 742 -8.13 14.61 -3.17
CA MET A 742 -7.79 15.64 -4.15
C MET A 742 -8.84 15.73 -5.28
N LEU A 743 -9.29 14.60 -5.82
CA LEU A 743 -10.23 14.52 -6.92
C LEU A 743 -11.65 14.98 -6.54
N SER A 744 -12.03 14.90 -5.28
CA SER A 744 -13.37 15.29 -4.79
C SER A 744 -13.48 16.74 -4.35
N GLN A 745 -12.38 17.50 -4.33
CA GLN A 745 -12.38 18.93 -4.03
C GLN A 745 -12.88 19.70 -5.26
N ARG A 746 -13.98 20.44 -5.11
CA ARG A 746 -14.55 21.31 -6.16
C ARG A 746 -13.86 22.68 -6.21
#